data_0adf7c26b8251dc19b8995962d4addd9
#
_entry.id   0adf7c26b8251dc19b8995962d4addd9
#
_cell.length_a   1.000
_cell.length_b   1.000
_cell.length_c   1.000
_cell.angle_alpha   90.00
_cell.angle_beta   90.00
_cell.angle_gamma   90.00
#
_symmetry.space_group_name_H-M   'P 1'
#
loop_
_entity.id
_entity.type
_entity.pdbx_description
1 polymer ?
#
loop_
_entity_poly.entity_id
_entity_poly.type
_entity_poly.pdbx_seq_one_letter_code
_entity_poly.pdbx_strand_id
1 'polypeptide(L)'
;MTLPRLPLRVLAIAAVIAAGCPRWSRAAPPSSTYKLVFADEFNGTALDTVKWIDAYPWGRTHNHDAYMAAANVLFPGDGTVTLKAERVAQGGKAFTSGVISTGYSLEKFDGGYFEARILLPTTPGSWPAFWGLDSGWPPEADIMEFPLTTDSGASGYPNTDYHTAWHYTNTSGGNAAGAGRVNPSTAGALNAAYHTFGMEWTSDTSAAFFFDGAQVSSFSNATAIAQMTSMYLILNYAVGGWPGTPSTAQWPAGASDQTKIDYVRVYQKPVVSGTISFSGTAAIGSWDSATAWTGGVPKFEDQTVALGANAAASGTLAWNQARTIGGLAFSSTTTSYTVGDAGASLQFARSSGIPSISVAAANGKPQTIAARIELYETTTAVSNDSAQPLWITGTIVGQGGLTVDGTGPVVFANNNTYTGDTTIDGGTAGPAVARITRSRPFGTGTVALAPGGNATTARIEIQDTRSVPNTIRFSGRNNASVGLLNLSGTNDFQGSIVAVVGGTSYIIQTDAGMMRFTGTAADAGGVSLTAAATGNRTFTLQGAGRGEIAGGITNGSGTVHLVKGDGGTWTLSGSNSHSGTTTIQAGTLRLAGGRSLAASPTVVAGGTLTIDAGLVPRMPSLRLMAGGVQAAALTVNGTAGIGRLEVQGGEFPTRPALSVSGGGAVHLPPTASVELQVASLVVDQASGGRVDIGGSRIAVGAGGIQQATLMADLLAGFGSGGWDGAGGITSTAAAAAVAAGVPRTIGWLDTGGGEFTIAYAAPGDTNLDGVLDMLDAANVLAGSRYDTGGAAAWTEGDFNYDGLFDILDAADFTGTALFDAGGYLPAAAGIAVPEPSAAAAPWITLALVWGLGRRAHRAAAG
;
A
#
# COMPACT_ATOMS: atom_id res chain seq x y z
N MET A 1 -24.54 13.26 45.30
CA MET A 1 -24.23 12.22 44.30
C MET A 1 -23.95 12.94 43.00
N THR A 2 -22.67 13.16 42.72
CA THR A 2 -22.15 13.89 41.54
C THR A 2 -21.71 12.87 40.50
N LEU A 3 -22.30 12.95 39.33
CA LEU A 3 -21.92 12.16 38.15
C LEU A 3 -20.56 12.64 37.59
N PRO A 4 -19.63 11.77 37.20
CA PRO A 4 -18.38 12.15 36.64
C PRO A 4 -18.54 12.63 35.18
N ARG A 5 -17.96 13.79 34.89
CA ARG A 5 -17.85 14.36 33.53
C ARG A 5 -16.86 13.54 32.69
N LEU A 6 -17.32 12.96 31.60
CA LEU A 6 -16.47 12.41 30.53
C LEU A 6 -15.69 13.52 29.84
N PRO A 7 -14.42 13.32 29.45
CA PRO A 7 -13.63 14.35 28.81
C PRO A 7 -14.02 14.52 27.33
N LEU A 8 -14.24 15.77 26.96
CA LEU A 8 -14.66 16.32 25.66
C LEU A 8 -13.55 16.24 24.57
N ARG A 9 -12.74 15.21 24.53
CA ARG A 9 -11.63 15.07 23.56
C ARG A 9 -11.80 13.98 22.51
N VAL A 10 -12.88 13.23 22.52
CA VAL A 10 -13.13 12.15 21.54
C VAL A 10 -13.99 12.62 20.35
N LEU A 11 -14.66 13.78 20.46
CA LEU A 11 -15.52 14.30 19.37
C LEU A 11 -14.77 15.17 18.32
N ALA A 12 -13.52 15.52 18.55
CA ALA A 12 -12.79 16.42 17.62
C ALA A 12 -12.00 15.70 16.51
N ILE A 13 -11.81 14.38 16.60
CA ILE A 13 -11.05 13.62 15.58
C ILE A 13 -11.96 13.04 14.49
N ALA A 14 -13.25 12.85 14.78
CA ALA A 14 -14.22 12.44 13.77
C ALA A 14 -14.67 13.59 12.83
N ALA A 15 -14.42 14.86 13.21
CA ALA A 15 -14.83 16.03 12.41
C ALA A 15 -13.77 16.52 11.41
N VAL A 16 -12.53 16.02 11.46
CA VAL A 16 -11.43 16.49 10.56
C VAL A 16 -11.26 15.57 9.34
N ILE A 17 -11.82 14.36 9.36
CA ILE A 17 -11.78 13.45 8.18
C ILE A 17 -12.97 13.71 7.23
N ALA A 18 -13.95 14.50 7.63
CA ALA A 18 -15.14 14.80 6.83
C ALA A 18 -15.04 16.10 5.99
N ALA A 19 -13.90 16.77 5.94
CA ALA A 19 -13.74 18.09 5.29
C ALA A 19 -12.89 18.03 4.02
N GLY A 20 -13.02 16.99 3.19
CA GLY A 20 -12.18 16.79 2.00
C GLY A 20 -12.91 16.49 0.68
N CYS A 21 -14.23 16.34 0.66
CA CYS A 21 -15.03 16.36 -0.58
C CYS A 21 -16.33 17.14 -0.31
N PRO A 22 -16.75 18.05 -1.17
CA PRO A 22 -18.09 18.60 -1.08
C PRO A 22 -19.06 17.42 -1.25
N ARG A 23 -19.77 17.04 -0.18
CA ARG A 23 -20.92 16.13 -0.27
C ARG A 23 -21.92 16.84 -1.16
N TRP A 24 -21.98 16.48 -2.42
CA TRP A 24 -23.03 16.89 -3.32
C TRP A 24 -24.33 16.41 -2.67
N SER A 25 -25.19 17.33 -2.30
CA SER A 25 -26.49 16.97 -1.75
C SER A 25 -27.18 16.14 -2.82
N ARG A 26 -27.53 14.90 -2.50
CA ARG A 26 -28.39 14.06 -3.34
C ARG A 26 -29.65 14.89 -3.60
N ALA A 27 -29.91 15.26 -4.86
CA ALA A 27 -31.17 15.88 -5.19
C ALA A 27 -32.26 14.89 -4.80
N ALA A 28 -33.19 15.32 -4.01
CA ALA A 28 -34.25 14.45 -3.51
C ALA A 28 -35.33 14.33 -4.56
N PRO A 29 -35.82 13.14 -4.91
CA PRO A 29 -37.04 12.99 -5.69
C PRO A 29 -38.19 13.67 -4.97
N PRO A 30 -39.31 14.01 -5.67
CA PRO A 30 -40.41 14.76 -5.11
C PRO A 30 -41.07 14.14 -3.86
N SER A 31 -40.79 12.85 -3.60
CA SER A 31 -41.29 12.12 -2.44
C SER A 31 -40.28 11.11 -1.95
N SER A 32 -40.20 10.93 -0.62
CA SER A 32 -39.36 9.89 0.02
C SER A 32 -39.81 8.45 -0.29
N THR A 33 -40.95 8.27 -0.91
CA THR A 33 -41.43 6.95 -1.38
C THR A 33 -40.72 6.47 -2.63
N TYR A 34 -40.02 7.35 -3.34
CA TYR A 34 -39.21 7.00 -4.48
C TYR A 34 -37.90 6.35 -4.05
N LYS A 35 -37.49 5.34 -4.78
CA LYS A 35 -36.24 4.61 -4.56
C LYS A 35 -35.45 4.59 -5.86
N LEU A 36 -34.13 4.75 -5.74
CA LEU A 36 -33.23 4.70 -6.87
C LEU A 36 -33.29 3.33 -7.57
N VAL A 37 -33.42 3.34 -8.88
CA VAL A 37 -33.38 2.14 -9.74
C VAL A 37 -32.24 2.18 -10.76
N PHE A 38 -31.78 3.39 -11.11
CA PHE A 38 -30.70 3.61 -12.06
C PHE A 38 -29.95 4.89 -11.70
N ALA A 39 -28.64 4.84 -11.74
CA ALA A 39 -27.80 6.03 -11.67
C ALA A 39 -26.52 5.86 -12.47
N ASP A 40 -26.03 6.97 -13.02
CA ASP A 40 -24.65 7.10 -13.46
C ASP A 40 -24.13 8.48 -13.05
N GLU A 41 -23.03 8.47 -12.28
CA GLU A 41 -22.32 9.65 -11.78
C GLU A 41 -21.09 9.98 -12.65
N PHE A 42 -20.92 9.32 -13.78
CA PHE A 42 -19.87 9.50 -14.78
C PHE A 42 -18.44 9.57 -14.24
N ASN A 43 -18.16 8.88 -13.15
CA ASN A 43 -16.86 8.88 -12.49
C ASN A 43 -15.83 7.96 -13.13
N GLY A 44 -16.22 7.26 -14.21
CA GLY A 44 -15.35 6.42 -15.01
C GLY A 44 -14.44 7.25 -15.91
N THR A 45 -13.47 6.56 -16.53
CA THR A 45 -12.60 7.13 -17.57
C THR A 45 -13.08 6.84 -18.98
N ALA A 46 -14.23 6.17 -19.13
CA ALA A 46 -14.88 5.80 -20.38
C ALA A 46 -16.37 5.56 -20.16
N LEU A 47 -17.13 5.53 -21.27
CA LEU A 47 -18.55 5.25 -21.25
C LEU A 47 -18.85 3.85 -20.67
N ASP A 48 -19.78 3.79 -19.75
CA ASP A 48 -20.30 2.54 -19.23
C ASP A 48 -21.22 1.88 -20.26
N THR A 49 -20.69 0.92 -21.01
CA THR A 49 -21.43 0.24 -22.08
C THR A 49 -22.51 -0.72 -21.59
N VAL A 50 -22.62 -0.97 -20.28
CA VAL A 50 -23.76 -1.70 -19.69
C VAL A 50 -24.97 -0.77 -19.51
N LYS A 51 -24.76 0.54 -19.38
CA LYS A 51 -25.78 1.56 -19.21
C LYS A 51 -26.07 2.33 -20.49
N TRP A 52 -25.03 2.60 -21.31
CA TRP A 52 -25.10 3.56 -22.40
C TRP A 52 -24.50 3.05 -23.70
N ILE A 53 -25.07 3.52 -24.82
CA ILE A 53 -24.45 3.54 -26.14
C ILE A 53 -24.13 4.99 -26.53
N ASP A 54 -23.08 5.18 -27.36
CA ASP A 54 -22.63 6.48 -27.87
C ASP A 54 -23.28 6.86 -29.20
N ALA A 55 -24.52 6.47 -29.39
CA ALA A 55 -25.29 6.70 -30.59
C ALA A 55 -26.80 6.80 -30.28
N TYR A 56 -27.60 7.37 -31.17
CA TYR A 56 -29.02 7.10 -31.14
C TYR A 56 -29.28 5.62 -31.49
N PRO A 57 -30.36 5.00 -31.00
CA PRO A 57 -30.74 3.64 -31.41
C PRO A 57 -30.94 3.44 -32.91
N TRP A 58 -31.23 4.50 -33.65
CA TRP A 58 -31.38 4.50 -35.11
C TRP A 58 -30.17 4.98 -35.88
N GLY A 59 -29.06 5.25 -35.22
CA GLY A 59 -27.78 5.63 -35.85
C GLY A 59 -27.17 6.91 -35.33
N ARG A 60 -26.36 7.58 -36.13
CA ARG A 60 -25.54 8.73 -35.71
C ARG A 60 -26.00 10.08 -36.28
N THR A 61 -27.20 10.13 -36.84
CA THR A 61 -27.80 11.37 -37.38
C THR A 61 -29.24 11.54 -36.94
N HIS A 62 -29.69 12.78 -36.78
CA HIS A 62 -31.09 13.17 -36.48
C HIS A 62 -31.41 14.46 -37.22
N ASN A 63 -32.51 15.12 -36.90
CA ASN A 63 -33.03 16.34 -37.56
C ASN A 63 -32.20 17.61 -37.25
N HIS A 64 -30.89 17.56 -37.37
CA HIS A 64 -29.98 18.66 -37.07
C HIS A 64 -28.68 18.57 -37.92
N ASP A 65 -27.77 19.52 -37.76
CA ASP A 65 -26.57 19.70 -38.58
C ASP A 65 -25.34 18.97 -38.11
N ALA A 66 -25.41 18.16 -37.00
CA ALA A 66 -24.31 17.46 -36.47
C ALA A 66 -24.37 15.94 -36.72
N TYR A 67 -23.21 15.31 -36.96
CA TYR A 67 -22.98 13.88 -36.89
C TYR A 67 -22.54 13.47 -35.46
N MET A 68 -23.24 12.52 -34.85
CA MET A 68 -22.93 12.04 -33.49
C MET A 68 -21.71 11.08 -33.52
N ALA A 69 -20.56 11.59 -33.15
CA ALA A 69 -19.30 10.85 -33.18
C ALA A 69 -18.92 10.36 -31.78
N ALA A 70 -18.47 9.11 -31.66
CA ALA A 70 -18.00 8.54 -30.39
C ALA A 70 -16.87 9.39 -29.77
N ALA A 71 -16.00 9.97 -30.60
CA ALA A 71 -14.91 10.83 -30.18
C ALA A 71 -15.35 12.14 -29.51
N ASN A 72 -16.65 12.49 -29.62
CA ASN A 72 -17.23 13.67 -29.00
C ASN A 72 -17.92 13.38 -27.65
N VAL A 73 -17.86 12.13 -27.15
CA VAL A 73 -18.25 11.74 -25.82
C VAL A 73 -16.98 11.57 -24.97
N LEU A 74 -16.71 12.54 -24.10
CA LEU A 74 -15.44 12.67 -23.39
C LEU A 74 -15.61 12.44 -21.90
N PHE A 75 -14.57 11.89 -21.27
CA PHE A 75 -14.48 11.69 -19.81
C PHE A 75 -13.25 12.45 -19.30
N PRO A 76 -13.41 13.72 -18.90
CA PRO A 76 -12.27 14.56 -18.48
C PRO A 76 -11.65 14.17 -17.14
N GLY A 77 -12.27 13.26 -16.40
CA GLY A 77 -11.79 12.81 -15.08
C GLY A 77 -12.19 13.73 -13.93
N ASP A 78 -13.12 14.65 -14.19
CA ASP A 78 -13.70 15.58 -13.21
C ASP A 78 -15.06 15.11 -12.64
N GLY A 79 -15.41 13.84 -12.87
CA GLY A 79 -16.69 13.28 -12.45
C GLY A 79 -17.85 13.62 -13.38
N THR A 80 -17.57 13.99 -14.63
CA THR A 80 -18.61 14.32 -15.62
C THR A 80 -18.40 13.57 -16.93
N VAL A 81 -19.48 13.36 -17.69
CA VAL A 81 -19.39 13.12 -19.12
C VAL A 81 -19.60 14.43 -19.87
N THR A 82 -18.76 14.69 -20.84
CA THR A 82 -18.82 15.87 -21.71
C THR A 82 -19.26 15.46 -23.10
N LEU A 83 -20.37 16.02 -23.58
CA LEU A 83 -20.78 15.96 -24.98
C LEU A 83 -20.24 17.22 -25.67
N LYS A 84 -19.23 17.04 -26.52
CA LYS A 84 -18.56 18.13 -27.21
C LYS A 84 -19.15 18.27 -28.61
N ALA A 85 -19.48 19.50 -29.03
CA ALA A 85 -19.83 19.81 -30.40
C ALA A 85 -18.70 20.62 -31.06
N GLU A 86 -18.41 20.33 -32.33
CA GLU A 86 -17.34 20.98 -33.08
C GLU A 86 -17.79 21.27 -34.52
N ARG A 87 -17.35 22.40 -35.07
CA ARG A 87 -17.53 22.66 -36.52
C ARG A 87 -16.47 21.89 -37.31
N VAL A 88 -16.67 20.58 -37.41
CA VAL A 88 -15.88 19.62 -38.19
C VAL A 88 -16.83 18.78 -39.03
N ALA A 89 -16.66 18.76 -40.33
CA ALA A 89 -17.55 18.02 -41.21
C ALA A 89 -17.33 16.51 -41.14
N GLN A 90 -18.39 15.75 -40.90
CA GLN A 90 -18.37 14.29 -40.87
C GLN A 90 -19.76 13.71 -41.23
N GLY A 91 -19.79 12.59 -41.92
CA GLY A 91 -21.04 11.87 -42.23
C GLY A 91 -22.05 12.69 -43.01
N GLY A 92 -21.64 13.63 -43.83
CA GLY A 92 -22.51 14.52 -44.59
C GLY A 92 -23.09 15.69 -43.79
N LYS A 93 -22.67 15.88 -42.55
CA LYS A 93 -23.06 16.98 -41.66
C LYS A 93 -21.90 17.97 -41.50
N ALA A 94 -22.24 19.26 -41.22
CA ALA A 94 -21.24 20.32 -41.05
C ALA A 94 -20.55 20.32 -39.69
N PHE A 95 -21.12 19.63 -38.70
CA PHE A 95 -20.65 19.54 -37.34
C PHE A 95 -20.48 18.08 -36.91
N THR A 96 -19.62 17.83 -35.95
CA THR A 96 -19.65 16.63 -35.12
C THR A 96 -20.13 16.98 -33.73
N SER A 97 -20.79 16.03 -33.04
CA SER A 97 -21.25 16.19 -31.66
C SER A 97 -21.35 14.86 -30.94
N GLY A 98 -21.74 14.89 -29.65
CA GLY A 98 -21.89 13.73 -28.79
C GLY A 98 -23.34 13.39 -28.45
N VAL A 99 -23.60 12.11 -28.24
CA VAL A 99 -24.87 11.58 -27.71
C VAL A 99 -24.59 10.36 -26.84
N ILE A 100 -25.33 10.20 -25.76
CA ILE A 100 -25.43 8.95 -25.00
C ILE A 100 -26.91 8.53 -24.87
N SER A 101 -27.15 7.23 -24.92
CA SER A 101 -28.53 6.70 -24.83
C SER A 101 -28.53 5.36 -24.09
N THR A 102 -29.58 5.10 -23.28
CA THR A 102 -29.80 3.76 -22.73
C THR A 102 -30.31 2.77 -23.79
N GLY A 103 -30.72 3.27 -24.98
CA GLY A 103 -31.04 2.45 -26.14
C GLY A 103 -32.24 1.50 -25.96
N TYR A 104 -32.57 0.77 -27.01
CA TYR A 104 -33.67 -0.20 -26.95
C TYR A 104 -33.40 -1.42 -26.07
N SER A 105 -32.15 -1.82 -25.93
CA SER A 105 -31.76 -3.11 -25.39
C SER A 105 -31.08 -3.06 -24.02
N LEU A 106 -30.69 -1.88 -23.55
CA LEU A 106 -30.00 -1.75 -22.26
C LEU A 106 -30.99 -1.50 -21.11
N GLU A 107 -31.62 -0.33 -21.02
CA GLU A 107 -32.55 -0.03 -19.94
C GLU A 107 -33.73 0.78 -20.42
N LYS A 108 -34.93 0.38 -20.01
CA LYS A 108 -36.18 1.10 -20.20
C LYS A 108 -36.93 1.26 -18.89
N PHE A 109 -37.64 2.35 -18.75
CA PHE A 109 -38.36 2.70 -17.54
C PHE A 109 -39.85 2.86 -17.83
N ASP A 110 -40.69 2.23 -17.01
CA ASP A 110 -42.15 2.23 -17.10
C ASP A 110 -42.79 3.31 -16.23
N GLY A 111 -42.09 4.41 -16.00
CA GLY A 111 -42.45 5.53 -15.16
C GLY A 111 -41.37 5.85 -14.15
N GLY A 112 -41.63 6.88 -13.32
CA GLY A 112 -40.69 7.25 -12.27
C GLY A 112 -40.39 8.74 -12.20
N TYR A 113 -39.37 9.12 -11.45
CA TYR A 113 -38.77 10.45 -11.46
C TYR A 113 -37.39 10.34 -12.11
N PHE A 114 -37.21 11.10 -13.17
CA PHE A 114 -36.03 11.16 -13.99
C PHE A 114 -35.32 12.47 -13.72
N GLU A 115 -33.99 12.44 -13.60
CA GLU A 115 -33.24 13.63 -13.27
C GLU A 115 -31.83 13.56 -13.88
N ALA A 116 -31.39 14.68 -14.46
CA ALA A 116 -29.99 14.88 -14.84
C ALA A 116 -29.52 16.26 -14.39
N ARG A 117 -28.25 16.33 -13.96
CA ARG A 117 -27.57 17.59 -13.61
C ARG A 117 -26.64 17.99 -14.73
N ILE A 118 -26.93 19.13 -15.36
CA ILE A 118 -26.32 19.51 -16.63
C ILE A 118 -25.78 20.94 -16.57
N LEU A 119 -24.59 21.16 -17.12
CA LEU A 119 -24.08 22.48 -17.49
C LEU A 119 -24.28 22.67 -18.97
N LEU A 120 -25.05 23.69 -19.32
CA LEU A 120 -25.47 23.95 -20.68
C LEU A 120 -24.42 24.75 -21.48
N PRO A 121 -24.43 24.65 -22.85
CA PRO A 121 -23.48 25.35 -23.70
C PRO A 121 -23.80 26.85 -23.82
N THR A 122 -22.82 27.60 -24.36
CA THR A 122 -22.91 29.07 -24.45
C THR A 122 -23.07 29.60 -25.88
N THR A 123 -22.84 28.76 -26.90
CA THR A 123 -22.82 29.20 -28.29
C THR A 123 -24.19 29.12 -28.94
N PRO A 124 -24.69 30.21 -29.54
CA PRO A 124 -25.96 30.19 -30.30
C PRO A 124 -25.94 29.14 -31.43
N GLY A 125 -27.08 28.51 -31.64
CA GLY A 125 -27.24 27.38 -32.55
C GLY A 125 -27.05 26.01 -31.86
N SER A 126 -26.76 26.03 -30.55
CA SER A 126 -26.71 24.85 -29.70
C SER A 126 -28.12 24.36 -29.34
N TRP A 127 -28.24 23.03 -29.29
CA TRP A 127 -29.52 22.38 -28.91
C TRP A 127 -29.22 21.07 -28.13
N PRO A 128 -28.70 21.14 -26.91
CA PRO A 128 -28.67 19.98 -26.06
C PRO A 128 -30.06 19.60 -25.60
N ALA A 129 -30.28 18.30 -25.43
CA ALA A 129 -31.55 17.75 -24.94
C ALA A 129 -31.29 16.57 -23.97
N PHE A 130 -32.18 16.48 -22.97
CA PHE A 130 -32.40 15.34 -22.11
C PHE A 130 -33.86 14.90 -22.29
N TRP A 131 -34.05 13.74 -22.86
CA TRP A 131 -35.35 13.27 -23.32
C TRP A 131 -35.48 11.75 -23.27
N GLY A 132 -36.68 11.26 -23.45
CA GLY A 132 -37.02 9.86 -23.47
C GLY A 132 -37.97 9.50 -24.59
N LEU A 133 -37.73 8.29 -25.16
CA LEU A 133 -38.51 7.79 -26.30
C LEU A 133 -38.89 6.31 -26.06
N ASP A 134 -40.06 5.90 -26.53
CA ASP A 134 -40.45 4.49 -26.62
C ASP A 134 -39.96 3.85 -27.92
N SER A 135 -40.53 2.76 -28.34
CA SER A 135 -40.12 1.99 -29.53
C SER A 135 -40.46 2.67 -30.89
N GLY A 136 -41.25 3.75 -30.88
CA GLY A 136 -41.63 4.53 -32.07
C GLY A 136 -41.75 6.01 -31.73
N TRP A 137 -42.00 6.82 -32.75
CA TRP A 137 -42.28 8.25 -32.57
C TRP A 137 -43.64 8.65 -33.22
N PRO A 138 -44.52 9.35 -32.53
CA PRO A 138 -44.55 9.50 -31.06
C PRO A 138 -44.91 8.17 -30.38
N PRO A 139 -44.76 8.01 -29.05
CA PRO A 139 -44.65 9.05 -28.00
C PRO A 139 -43.21 9.39 -27.66
N GLU A 140 -42.99 10.64 -27.20
CA GLU A 140 -41.69 11.17 -26.76
C GLU A 140 -41.91 12.09 -25.56
N ALA A 141 -40.94 12.12 -24.63
CA ALA A 141 -40.96 13.04 -23.49
C ALA A 141 -39.65 13.84 -23.43
N ASP A 142 -39.73 15.15 -23.66
CA ASP A 142 -38.60 16.06 -23.56
C ASP A 142 -38.53 16.67 -22.18
N ILE A 143 -37.60 16.16 -21.37
CA ILE A 143 -37.43 16.64 -20.00
C ILE A 143 -36.76 18.01 -20.03
N MET A 144 -35.79 18.19 -20.92
CA MET A 144 -35.13 19.47 -21.15
C MET A 144 -34.67 19.56 -22.60
N GLU A 145 -35.00 20.62 -23.31
CA GLU A 145 -34.43 21.08 -24.56
C GLU A 145 -33.96 22.52 -24.40
N PHE A 146 -32.69 22.80 -24.78
CA PHE A 146 -32.12 24.13 -24.68
C PHE A 146 -31.74 24.65 -26.10
N PRO A 147 -32.71 25.09 -26.91
CA PRO A 147 -32.45 25.57 -28.27
C PRO A 147 -31.97 27.03 -28.23
N LEU A 148 -30.69 27.24 -27.86
CA LEU A 148 -30.13 28.59 -27.81
C LEU A 148 -30.07 29.22 -29.22
N THR A 149 -30.99 30.14 -29.49
CA THR A 149 -31.19 30.64 -30.85
C THR A 149 -30.10 31.55 -31.37
N THR A 150 -29.86 31.50 -32.69
CA THR A 150 -28.86 32.32 -33.39
C THR A 150 -29.30 33.79 -33.53
N ASP A 151 -30.60 34.05 -33.38
CA ASP A 151 -31.21 35.38 -33.56
C ASP A 151 -31.93 35.84 -32.31
N SER A 152 -31.89 37.14 -32.03
CA SER A 152 -32.55 37.79 -30.89
C SER A 152 -34.04 38.11 -31.17
N GLY A 153 -34.71 37.47 -32.15
CA GLY A 153 -36.08 37.68 -32.50
C GLY A 153 -37.10 37.22 -31.45
N ALA A 154 -38.34 37.68 -31.54
CA ALA A 154 -39.39 37.41 -30.55
C ALA A 154 -39.80 35.94 -30.37
N SER A 155 -39.37 35.05 -31.27
CA SER A 155 -39.55 33.59 -31.22
C SER A 155 -38.33 32.83 -30.75
N GLY A 156 -37.18 33.53 -30.40
CA GLY A 156 -35.94 32.91 -29.98
C GLY A 156 -35.98 32.42 -28.52
N TYR A 157 -35.15 31.45 -28.22
CA TYR A 157 -34.87 31.00 -26.87
C TYR A 157 -33.57 31.65 -26.35
N PRO A 158 -33.68 32.62 -25.44
CA PRO A 158 -32.49 33.16 -24.74
C PRO A 158 -31.90 32.11 -23.79
N ASN A 159 -30.74 32.41 -23.28
CA ASN A 159 -30.04 31.52 -22.31
C ASN A 159 -30.73 31.47 -20.93
N THR A 160 -31.87 32.11 -20.73
CA THR A 160 -32.67 32.06 -19.51
C THR A 160 -33.84 31.07 -19.60
N ASP A 161 -34.03 30.45 -20.76
CA ASP A 161 -35.23 29.66 -21.03
C ASP A 161 -34.86 28.29 -21.62
N TYR A 162 -35.65 27.29 -21.33
CA TYR A 162 -35.60 25.98 -21.97
C TYR A 162 -37.01 25.50 -22.32
N HIS A 163 -37.10 24.33 -22.96
CA HIS A 163 -38.40 23.76 -23.37
C HIS A 163 -38.59 22.38 -22.75
N THR A 164 -39.84 22.05 -22.43
CA THR A 164 -40.29 20.71 -22.04
C THR A 164 -41.46 20.30 -22.94
N ALA A 165 -41.53 19.03 -23.34
CA ALA A 165 -42.61 18.55 -24.17
C ALA A 165 -43.02 17.11 -23.84
N TRP A 166 -44.28 16.80 -24.18
CA TRP A 166 -44.82 15.46 -24.31
C TRP A 166 -45.44 15.30 -25.67
N HIS A 167 -44.81 14.60 -26.59
CA HIS A 167 -45.31 14.35 -27.93
C HIS A 167 -46.16 13.08 -27.96
N TYR A 168 -47.31 13.15 -28.67
CA TYR A 168 -48.27 12.06 -28.74
C TYR A 168 -49.07 12.11 -30.07
N THR A 169 -49.72 10.98 -30.40
CA THR A 169 -50.67 10.93 -31.53
C THR A 169 -52.03 11.40 -31.01
N ASN A 170 -52.56 12.46 -31.59
CA ASN A 170 -53.88 12.97 -31.23
C ASN A 170 -55.01 12.12 -31.80
N THR A 171 -56.23 12.41 -31.41
CA THR A 171 -57.43 11.67 -31.83
C THR A 171 -57.70 11.69 -33.34
N SER A 172 -57.08 12.62 -34.09
CA SER A 172 -57.18 12.72 -35.55
C SER A 172 -56.04 11.96 -36.25
N GLY A 173 -55.18 11.25 -35.52
CA GLY A 173 -54.03 10.53 -36.07
C GLY A 173 -52.83 11.42 -36.40
N GLY A 174 -52.82 12.67 -36.03
CA GLY A 174 -51.72 13.60 -36.23
C GLY A 174 -50.85 13.73 -34.99
N ASN A 175 -49.66 14.20 -35.18
CA ASN A 175 -48.75 14.47 -34.05
C ASN A 175 -49.16 15.73 -33.31
N ALA A 176 -49.09 15.68 -31.98
CA ALA A 176 -49.38 16.79 -31.08
C ALA A 176 -48.33 16.82 -29.95
N ALA A 177 -48.15 17.98 -29.34
CA ALA A 177 -47.30 18.16 -28.17
C ALA A 177 -48.04 18.92 -27.08
N GLY A 178 -47.71 18.61 -25.85
CA GLY A 178 -48.09 19.33 -24.65
C GLY A 178 -46.90 19.76 -23.82
N ALA A 179 -47.11 20.67 -22.87
CA ALA A 179 -46.09 21.43 -22.13
C ALA A 179 -45.59 22.66 -22.91
N GLY A 180 -44.36 23.12 -22.78
CA GLY A 180 -43.88 24.29 -23.47
C GLY A 180 -42.63 24.96 -22.88
N ARG A 181 -42.49 26.22 -23.22
CA ARG A 181 -41.34 27.03 -22.77
C ARG A 181 -41.39 27.26 -21.27
N VAL A 182 -40.25 27.07 -20.62
CA VAL A 182 -40.02 27.28 -19.19
C VAL A 182 -38.98 28.37 -19.00
N ASN A 183 -39.31 29.38 -18.20
CA ASN A 183 -38.42 30.43 -17.74
C ASN A 183 -38.32 30.36 -16.22
N PRO A 184 -37.26 29.73 -15.62
CA PRO A 184 -37.05 29.76 -14.18
C PRO A 184 -36.50 31.12 -13.77
N SER A 185 -37.35 32.12 -13.67
CA SER A 185 -37.02 33.56 -13.57
C SER A 185 -36.00 33.95 -12.49
N THR A 186 -35.74 33.07 -11.54
CA THR A 186 -34.76 33.30 -10.45
C THR A 186 -33.37 32.79 -10.77
N ALA A 187 -33.19 31.97 -11.82
CA ALA A 187 -31.92 31.31 -12.12
C ALA A 187 -30.96 32.16 -12.97
N GLY A 188 -31.46 33.24 -13.63
CA GLY A 188 -30.68 34.02 -14.58
C GLY A 188 -30.29 33.20 -15.82
N ALA A 189 -29.06 33.27 -16.27
CA ALA A 189 -28.56 32.51 -17.41
C ALA A 189 -28.37 31.04 -17.04
N LEU A 190 -29.14 30.15 -17.66
CA LEU A 190 -29.15 28.70 -17.35
C LEU A 190 -27.81 27.98 -17.69
N ASN A 191 -26.98 28.61 -18.49
CA ASN A 191 -25.67 28.13 -18.87
C ASN A 191 -24.49 28.69 -18.02
N ALA A 192 -24.84 29.42 -16.94
CA ALA A 192 -23.83 29.98 -16.04
C ALA A 192 -23.36 28.99 -14.94
N ALA A 193 -24.14 27.96 -14.66
CA ALA A 193 -23.92 26.97 -13.61
C ALA A 193 -24.56 25.63 -13.97
N TYR A 194 -24.22 24.59 -13.22
CA TYR A 194 -24.96 23.33 -13.29
C TYR A 194 -26.35 23.48 -12.72
N HIS A 195 -27.35 22.99 -13.44
CA HIS A 195 -28.75 22.91 -13.00
C HIS A 195 -29.25 21.48 -13.11
N THR A 196 -30.26 21.17 -12.29
CA THR A 196 -30.94 19.89 -12.31
C THR A 196 -32.25 20.01 -13.10
N PHE A 197 -32.39 19.16 -14.10
CA PHE A 197 -33.60 19.03 -14.89
C PHE A 197 -34.25 17.69 -14.59
N GLY A 198 -35.55 17.68 -14.28
CA GLY A 198 -36.23 16.46 -13.91
C GLY A 198 -37.65 16.37 -14.45
N MET A 199 -38.19 15.15 -14.47
CA MET A 199 -39.57 14.84 -14.83
C MET A 199 -40.11 13.73 -13.93
N GLU A 200 -41.27 13.93 -13.36
CA GLU A 200 -42.06 12.89 -12.71
C GLU A 200 -43.13 12.38 -13.70
N TRP A 201 -43.01 11.09 -14.04
CA TRP A 201 -44.06 10.37 -14.80
C TRP A 201 -44.46 9.15 -13.95
N THR A 202 -45.56 9.30 -13.17
CA THR A 202 -45.99 8.29 -12.18
C THR A 202 -47.40 7.80 -12.35
N SER A 203 -48.13 8.40 -13.28
CA SER A 203 -49.52 8.04 -13.54
C SER A 203 -49.74 7.95 -15.04
N ASP A 204 -50.77 7.22 -15.41
CA ASP A 204 -51.25 7.14 -16.79
C ASP A 204 -51.92 8.42 -17.26
N THR A 205 -51.89 9.49 -16.48
CA THR A 205 -52.70 10.71 -16.73
C THR A 205 -51.89 11.99 -16.80
N SER A 206 -50.66 12.03 -16.20
CA SER A 206 -49.89 13.28 -16.13
C SER A 206 -48.37 13.06 -16.00
N ALA A 207 -47.66 14.06 -16.47
CA ALA A 207 -46.21 14.24 -16.19
C ALA A 207 -45.97 15.63 -15.58
N ALA A 208 -45.06 15.77 -14.65
CA ALA A 208 -44.63 17.02 -14.03
C ALA A 208 -43.15 17.25 -14.29
N PHE A 209 -42.77 18.48 -14.63
CA PHE A 209 -41.40 18.85 -14.96
C PHE A 209 -40.78 19.71 -13.84
N PHE A 210 -39.50 19.49 -13.56
CA PHE A 210 -38.80 20.09 -12.42
C PHE A 210 -37.51 20.78 -12.87
N PHE A 211 -37.19 21.89 -12.23
CA PHE A 211 -35.96 22.62 -12.36
C PHE A 211 -35.40 22.88 -10.96
N ASP A 212 -34.14 22.45 -10.70
CA ASP A 212 -33.50 22.53 -9.39
C ASP A 212 -34.39 22.02 -8.24
N GLY A 213 -35.12 20.93 -8.48
CA GLY A 213 -36.02 20.28 -7.54
C GLY A 213 -37.38 20.93 -7.37
N ALA A 214 -37.64 22.09 -7.97
CA ALA A 214 -38.95 22.77 -7.96
C ALA A 214 -39.75 22.41 -9.20
N GLN A 215 -41.06 22.08 -9.04
CA GLN A 215 -41.94 21.86 -10.18
C GLN A 215 -42.17 23.17 -10.94
N VAL A 216 -41.94 23.17 -12.25
CA VAL A 216 -41.99 24.34 -13.12
C VAL A 216 -43.04 24.22 -14.22
N SER A 217 -43.44 23.00 -14.59
CA SER A 217 -44.44 22.74 -15.62
C SER A 217 -45.13 21.41 -15.37
N SER A 218 -46.25 21.16 -16.06
CA SER A 218 -46.92 19.87 -16.08
C SER A 218 -47.72 19.69 -17.38
N PHE A 219 -47.93 18.41 -17.72
CA PHE A 219 -48.80 18.00 -18.80
C PHE A 219 -49.80 16.96 -18.30
N SER A 220 -51.07 17.14 -18.58
CA SER A 220 -52.13 16.25 -18.13
C SER A 220 -53.05 15.92 -19.29
N ASN A 221 -52.93 14.74 -19.82
CA ASN A 221 -53.77 14.15 -20.87
C ASN A 221 -53.62 12.62 -20.81
N ALA A 222 -54.62 11.96 -20.21
CA ALA A 222 -54.55 10.51 -20.00
C ALA A 222 -54.38 9.72 -21.31
N THR A 223 -55.03 10.14 -22.40
CA THR A 223 -54.90 9.44 -23.70
C THR A 223 -53.49 9.59 -24.29
N ALA A 224 -52.86 10.73 -24.10
CA ALA A 224 -51.51 11.02 -24.57
C ALA A 224 -50.45 10.28 -23.71
N ILE A 225 -50.58 10.35 -22.40
CA ILE A 225 -49.64 9.74 -21.46
C ILE A 225 -49.64 8.20 -21.58
N ALA A 226 -50.83 7.59 -21.73
CA ALA A 226 -50.97 6.14 -21.88
C ALA A 226 -50.37 5.56 -23.17
N GLN A 227 -49.97 6.40 -24.13
CA GLN A 227 -49.23 5.94 -25.33
C GLN A 227 -47.78 5.56 -25.02
N MET A 228 -47.18 6.17 -24.00
CA MET A 228 -45.85 5.81 -23.50
C MET A 228 -45.99 4.64 -22.53
N THR A 229 -45.52 3.49 -22.88
CA THR A 229 -45.53 2.29 -22.00
C THR A 229 -44.21 2.06 -21.28
N SER A 230 -43.12 2.47 -21.91
CA SER A 230 -41.78 2.54 -21.35
C SER A 230 -40.96 3.54 -22.14
N MET A 231 -39.91 4.09 -21.57
CA MET A 231 -38.99 4.94 -22.32
C MET A 231 -37.52 4.58 -22.01
N TYR A 232 -36.65 4.70 -23.00
CA TYR A 232 -35.22 4.78 -22.82
C TYR A 232 -34.79 6.26 -22.84
N LEU A 233 -33.67 6.56 -22.20
CA LEU A 233 -33.17 7.91 -22.06
C LEU A 233 -32.17 8.25 -23.17
N ILE A 234 -32.18 9.50 -23.60
CA ILE A 234 -31.21 10.08 -24.54
C ILE A 234 -30.75 11.42 -23.98
N LEU A 235 -29.43 11.63 -23.96
CA LEU A 235 -28.81 12.91 -23.75
C LEU A 235 -27.90 13.20 -24.93
N ASN A 236 -28.16 14.28 -25.63
CA ASN A 236 -27.39 14.65 -26.81
C ASN A 236 -27.10 16.16 -26.83
N TYR A 237 -26.13 16.53 -27.65
CA TYR A 237 -25.85 17.91 -27.99
C TYR A 237 -26.06 18.09 -29.50
N ALA A 238 -27.26 18.47 -29.89
CA ALA A 238 -27.56 18.83 -31.27
C ALA A 238 -27.02 20.23 -31.62
N VAL A 239 -26.76 20.47 -32.89
CA VAL A 239 -26.37 21.78 -33.45
C VAL A 239 -27.23 22.06 -34.67
N GLY A 240 -27.73 23.29 -34.77
CA GLY A 240 -28.64 23.65 -35.84
C GLY A 240 -30.07 23.10 -35.64
N GLY A 241 -30.84 23.02 -36.70
CA GLY A 241 -32.25 22.63 -36.61
C GLY A 241 -33.10 23.72 -35.98
N TRP A 242 -33.80 23.43 -34.88
CA TRP A 242 -34.71 24.39 -34.26
C TRP A 242 -34.08 25.74 -33.88
N PRO A 243 -32.92 25.82 -33.20
CA PRO A 243 -32.31 27.11 -32.87
C PRO A 243 -31.72 27.87 -34.07
N GLY A 244 -31.73 27.29 -35.26
CA GLY A 244 -31.10 27.82 -36.46
C GLY A 244 -29.65 27.34 -36.63
N THR A 245 -29.24 27.14 -37.88
CA THR A 245 -27.87 26.73 -38.20
C THR A 245 -26.90 27.89 -37.94
N PRO A 246 -25.88 27.71 -37.04
CA PRO A 246 -24.96 28.81 -36.77
C PRO A 246 -24.07 29.13 -37.97
N SER A 247 -23.88 30.42 -38.22
CA SER A 247 -22.99 30.92 -39.26
C SER A 247 -21.50 30.62 -38.94
N THR A 248 -20.63 30.75 -39.92
CA THR A 248 -19.16 30.64 -39.70
C THR A 248 -18.62 31.78 -38.83
N ALA A 249 -19.32 32.90 -38.72
CA ALA A 249 -18.94 33.97 -37.76
C ALA A 249 -19.31 33.63 -36.31
N GLN A 250 -20.46 32.99 -36.10
CA GLN A 250 -20.90 32.55 -34.77
C GLN A 250 -20.11 31.30 -34.31
N TRP A 251 -19.81 30.41 -35.24
CA TRP A 251 -19.05 29.18 -34.95
C TRP A 251 -18.00 28.95 -36.04
N PRO A 252 -16.78 29.52 -35.92
CA PRO A 252 -15.69 29.37 -36.88
C PRO A 252 -15.25 27.90 -37.07
N ALA A 253 -14.58 27.60 -38.18
CA ALA A 253 -14.04 26.27 -38.44
C ALA A 253 -13.13 25.80 -37.31
N GLY A 254 -13.35 24.60 -36.81
CA GLY A 254 -12.61 24.03 -35.68
C GLY A 254 -13.01 24.58 -34.30
N ALA A 255 -13.93 25.53 -34.22
CA ALA A 255 -14.48 25.95 -32.93
C ALA A 255 -15.33 24.84 -32.33
N SER A 256 -15.34 24.78 -31.03
CA SER A 256 -16.09 23.79 -30.21
C SER A 256 -16.80 24.44 -29.04
N ASP A 257 -17.89 23.82 -28.61
CA ASP A 257 -18.55 24.08 -27.37
C ASP A 257 -19.01 22.75 -26.75
N GLN A 258 -19.46 22.76 -25.50
CA GLN A 258 -19.73 21.53 -24.76
C GLN A 258 -20.92 21.67 -23.83
N THR A 259 -21.64 20.57 -23.62
CA THR A 259 -22.49 20.37 -22.47
C THR A 259 -21.86 19.31 -21.56
N LYS A 260 -21.90 19.54 -20.26
CA LYS A 260 -21.39 18.59 -19.26
C LYS A 260 -22.55 18.02 -18.46
N ILE A 261 -22.52 16.72 -18.22
CA ILE A 261 -23.51 16.01 -17.44
C ILE A 261 -22.79 15.43 -16.23
N ASP A 262 -23.20 15.88 -15.04
CA ASP A 262 -22.66 15.47 -13.76
C ASP A 262 -23.20 14.11 -13.34
N TYR A 263 -24.53 13.94 -13.48
CA TYR A 263 -25.17 12.65 -13.25
C TYR A 263 -26.49 12.52 -14.02
N VAL A 264 -26.92 11.26 -14.16
CA VAL A 264 -28.29 10.87 -14.55
C VAL A 264 -28.83 9.88 -13.52
N ARG A 265 -30.04 10.13 -13.01
CA ARG A 265 -30.65 9.28 -11.98
C ARG A 265 -32.12 9.02 -12.32
N VAL A 266 -32.58 7.79 -12.06
CA VAL A 266 -34.00 7.41 -12.18
C VAL A 266 -34.45 6.78 -10.88
N TYR A 267 -35.62 7.24 -10.42
CA TYR A 267 -36.24 6.75 -9.20
C TYR A 267 -37.63 6.21 -9.50
N GLN A 268 -38.00 5.10 -8.91
CA GLN A 268 -39.36 4.53 -9.04
C GLN A 268 -39.94 4.24 -7.66
N LYS A 269 -41.24 4.01 -7.57
CA LYS A 269 -41.90 3.59 -6.33
C LYS A 269 -41.90 2.06 -6.26
N PRO A 270 -41.23 1.45 -5.28
CA PRO A 270 -41.17 -0.02 -5.17
C PRO A 270 -42.54 -0.56 -4.77
N VAL A 271 -42.97 -1.64 -5.40
CA VAL A 271 -44.21 -2.39 -5.02
C VAL A 271 -43.97 -3.12 -3.69
N VAL A 272 -42.73 -3.61 -3.45
CA VAL A 272 -42.32 -4.32 -2.23
C VAL A 272 -40.98 -3.76 -1.75
N SER A 273 -40.91 -3.44 -0.46
CA SER A 273 -39.70 -3.00 0.21
C SER A 273 -39.13 -4.11 1.14
N GLY A 274 -37.82 -4.02 1.48
CA GLY A 274 -37.17 -4.94 2.42
C GLY A 274 -36.51 -6.15 1.74
N THR A 275 -36.65 -7.34 2.32
CA THR A 275 -35.99 -8.54 1.83
C THR A 275 -36.81 -9.25 0.76
N ILE A 276 -36.19 -9.46 -0.39
CA ILE A 276 -36.72 -10.25 -1.51
C ILE A 276 -35.97 -11.56 -1.55
N SER A 277 -36.69 -12.66 -1.35
CA SER A 277 -36.05 -13.98 -1.31
C SER A 277 -36.16 -14.71 -2.64
N PHE A 278 -35.09 -15.35 -3.07
CA PHE A 278 -35.13 -16.29 -4.19
C PHE A 278 -35.93 -17.54 -3.78
N SER A 279 -36.85 -17.98 -4.62
CA SER A 279 -37.67 -19.16 -4.35
C SER A 279 -36.81 -20.43 -4.36
N GLY A 280 -36.80 -21.19 -3.27
CA GLY A 280 -36.05 -22.43 -3.14
C GLY A 280 -36.49 -23.57 -4.07
N THR A 281 -37.62 -23.41 -4.78
CA THR A 281 -38.17 -24.39 -5.75
C THR A 281 -37.93 -23.97 -7.20
N ALA A 282 -37.55 -22.72 -7.46
CA ALA A 282 -37.25 -22.22 -8.79
C ALA A 282 -35.90 -22.75 -9.28
N ALA A 283 -35.82 -23.07 -10.57
CA ALA A 283 -34.52 -23.33 -11.21
C ALA A 283 -33.67 -22.06 -11.13
N ILE A 284 -32.38 -22.21 -10.81
CA ILE A 284 -31.44 -21.07 -10.88
C ILE A 284 -31.24 -20.76 -12.36
N GLY A 285 -31.57 -19.53 -12.76
CA GLY A 285 -31.54 -19.12 -14.17
C GLY A 285 -31.62 -17.58 -14.28
N SER A 286 -32.71 -17.03 -14.81
CA SER A 286 -32.81 -15.57 -15.01
C SER A 286 -33.17 -14.84 -13.72
N TRP A 287 -32.42 -13.75 -13.43
CA TRP A 287 -32.76 -12.78 -12.39
C TRP A 287 -34.11 -12.13 -12.65
N ASP A 288 -34.46 -11.89 -13.92
CA ASP A 288 -35.67 -11.18 -14.34
C ASP A 288 -36.94 -12.06 -14.34
N SER A 289 -36.85 -13.31 -13.92
CA SER A 289 -38.01 -14.18 -13.76
C SER A 289 -38.82 -13.78 -12.52
N ALA A 290 -39.95 -13.11 -12.72
CA ALA A 290 -40.80 -12.63 -11.62
C ALA A 290 -41.27 -13.75 -10.68
N THR A 291 -41.46 -14.98 -11.20
CA THR A 291 -41.89 -16.14 -10.43
C THR A 291 -40.78 -16.77 -9.57
N ALA A 292 -39.51 -16.37 -9.79
CA ALA A 292 -38.38 -16.81 -9.01
C ALA A 292 -38.23 -16.09 -7.67
N TRP A 293 -38.98 -15.00 -7.44
CA TRP A 293 -38.82 -14.12 -6.29
C TRP A 293 -40.11 -13.99 -5.46
N THR A 294 -39.98 -13.91 -4.16
CA THR A 294 -41.14 -13.78 -3.24
C THR A 294 -41.69 -12.35 -3.14
N GLY A 295 -41.44 -11.48 -4.02
CA GLY A 295 -41.87 -10.10 -3.96
C GLY A 295 -41.61 -9.33 -5.23
N GLY A 296 -41.48 -10.06 -6.34
CA GLY A 296 -41.12 -9.48 -7.63
C GLY A 296 -39.61 -9.34 -7.81
N VAL A 297 -39.19 -9.00 -9.01
CA VAL A 297 -37.78 -8.92 -9.40
C VAL A 297 -37.07 -7.82 -8.58
N PRO A 298 -35.95 -8.11 -7.88
CA PRO A 298 -35.23 -7.10 -7.13
C PRO A 298 -34.57 -6.10 -8.07
N LYS A 299 -34.87 -4.80 -7.90
CA LYS A 299 -34.31 -3.71 -8.73
C LYS A 299 -34.26 -2.34 -8.02
N PHE A 300 -34.51 -2.28 -6.72
CA PHE A 300 -34.59 -1.01 -6.00
C PHE A 300 -33.52 -0.89 -4.90
N GLU A 301 -33.01 0.31 -4.68
CA GLU A 301 -32.26 0.62 -3.47
C GLU A 301 -33.07 0.19 -2.23
N ASP A 302 -32.40 -0.08 -1.11
CA ASP A 302 -32.99 -0.59 0.12
C ASP A 302 -33.49 -2.05 0.07
N GLN A 303 -33.71 -2.67 -1.09
CA GLN A 303 -34.06 -4.08 -1.18
C GLN A 303 -32.83 -4.96 -0.88
N THR A 304 -33.00 -5.96 -0.02
CA THR A 304 -32.01 -6.99 0.23
C THR A 304 -32.40 -8.27 -0.48
N VAL A 305 -31.55 -8.76 -1.36
CA VAL A 305 -31.74 -10.03 -2.08
C VAL A 305 -31.22 -11.17 -1.22
N ALA A 306 -32.09 -12.12 -0.85
CA ALA A 306 -31.74 -13.28 -0.04
C ALA A 306 -31.67 -14.55 -0.87
N LEU A 307 -30.48 -15.18 -0.90
CA LEU A 307 -30.17 -16.41 -1.60
C LEU A 307 -29.96 -17.56 -0.59
N GLY A 308 -31.05 -18.27 -0.32
CA GLY A 308 -31.08 -19.40 0.62
C GLY A 308 -30.83 -20.76 -0.06
N ALA A 309 -31.25 -21.84 0.61
CA ALA A 309 -31.21 -23.18 0.04
C ALA A 309 -32.10 -23.29 -1.21
N ASN A 310 -31.63 -23.97 -2.22
CA ASN A 310 -32.36 -24.26 -3.46
C ASN A 310 -32.31 -25.76 -3.81
N ALA A 311 -33.27 -26.24 -4.57
CA ALA A 311 -33.29 -27.62 -5.06
C ALA A 311 -32.08 -27.94 -5.97
N ALA A 312 -31.57 -26.96 -6.71
CA ALA A 312 -30.33 -27.10 -7.46
C ALA A 312 -29.11 -26.91 -6.54
N ALA A 313 -28.09 -27.74 -6.70
CA ALA A 313 -26.85 -27.67 -5.92
C ALA A 313 -25.98 -26.48 -6.32
N SER A 314 -26.11 -25.97 -7.52
CA SER A 314 -25.40 -24.78 -8.03
C SER A 314 -26.11 -24.20 -9.25
N GLY A 315 -25.86 -22.94 -9.56
CA GLY A 315 -26.37 -22.31 -10.78
C GLY A 315 -26.04 -20.82 -10.85
N THR A 316 -26.28 -20.25 -12.03
CA THR A 316 -26.08 -18.83 -12.32
C THR A 316 -27.42 -18.10 -12.38
N LEU A 317 -27.54 -17.02 -11.60
CA LEU A 317 -28.58 -16.02 -11.75
C LEU A 317 -28.10 -14.99 -12.78
N ALA A 318 -28.53 -15.12 -14.01
CA ALA A 318 -28.07 -14.29 -15.14
C ALA A 318 -29.06 -13.19 -15.49
N TRP A 319 -28.55 -12.04 -15.90
CA TRP A 319 -29.27 -10.92 -16.52
C TRP A 319 -28.28 -10.06 -17.33
N ASN A 320 -28.76 -9.11 -18.11
CA ASN A 320 -27.91 -8.31 -18.99
C ASN A 320 -28.12 -6.79 -18.87
N GLN A 321 -28.57 -6.33 -17.71
CA GLN A 321 -28.92 -4.94 -17.44
C GLN A 321 -28.28 -4.46 -16.14
N ALA A 322 -28.36 -3.16 -15.86
CA ALA A 322 -28.05 -2.65 -14.53
C ALA A 322 -29.21 -2.90 -13.56
N ARG A 323 -28.91 -3.34 -12.34
CA ARG A 323 -29.90 -3.51 -11.26
C ARG A 323 -29.40 -2.81 -10.01
N THR A 324 -30.27 -2.02 -9.37
CA THR A 324 -29.95 -1.36 -8.10
C THR A 324 -30.52 -2.19 -6.94
N ILE A 325 -29.71 -2.48 -5.93
CA ILE A 325 -30.14 -3.17 -4.72
C ILE A 325 -29.48 -2.58 -3.48
N GLY A 326 -30.10 -2.75 -2.32
CA GLY A 326 -29.53 -2.34 -1.03
C GLY A 326 -28.67 -3.40 -0.36
N GLY A 327 -28.82 -4.68 -0.75
CA GLY A 327 -28.02 -5.75 -0.18
C GLY A 327 -28.15 -7.08 -0.92
N LEU A 328 -27.16 -7.96 -0.72
CA LEU A 328 -27.10 -9.32 -1.24
C LEU A 328 -26.66 -10.27 -0.13
N ALA A 329 -27.51 -11.22 0.24
CA ALA A 329 -27.28 -12.12 1.37
C ALA A 329 -27.32 -13.60 0.94
N PHE A 330 -26.25 -14.33 1.23
CA PHE A 330 -26.11 -15.75 1.00
C PHE A 330 -26.24 -16.53 2.30
N SER A 331 -27.17 -17.48 2.36
CA SER A 331 -27.40 -18.29 3.57
C SER A 331 -27.56 -19.79 3.27
N SER A 332 -27.19 -20.24 2.07
CA SER A 332 -27.37 -21.63 1.67
C SER A 332 -26.31 -22.56 2.26
N THR A 333 -26.74 -23.67 2.85
CA THR A 333 -25.85 -24.75 3.28
C THR A 333 -25.47 -25.72 2.14
N THR A 334 -26.25 -25.74 1.07
CA THR A 334 -26.16 -26.76 -0.01
C THR A 334 -25.93 -26.19 -1.40
N THR A 335 -26.33 -24.95 -1.66
CA THR A 335 -26.34 -24.34 -3.00
C THR A 335 -25.18 -23.36 -3.16
N SER A 336 -24.46 -23.46 -4.28
CA SER A 336 -23.47 -22.50 -4.73
C SER A 336 -24.11 -21.58 -5.80
N TYR A 337 -24.22 -20.29 -5.52
CA TYR A 337 -24.73 -19.33 -6.48
C TYR A 337 -23.59 -18.63 -7.20
N THR A 338 -23.78 -18.44 -8.51
CA THR A 338 -23.07 -17.44 -9.30
C THR A 338 -24.05 -16.32 -9.62
N VAL A 339 -23.81 -15.13 -9.11
CA VAL A 339 -24.69 -13.97 -9.27
C VAL A 339 -24.15 -13.12 -10.42
N GLY A 340 -24.91 -13.10 -11.53
CA GLY A 340 -24.59 -12.40 -12.76
C GLY A 340 -23.64 -13.13 -13.69
N ASP A 341 -23.41 -12.51 -14.82
CA ASP A 341 -22.45 -12.85 -15.85
C ASP A 341 -21.71 -11.58 -16.34
N ALA A 342 -20.99 -11.65 -17.46
CA ALA A 342 -20.20 -10.54 -17.97
C ALA A 342 -21.04 -9.32 -18.41
N GLY A 343 -22.34 -9.50 -18.70
CA GLY A 343 -23.27 -8.42 -19.09
C GLY A 343 -24.05 -7.82 -17.92
N ALA A 344 -23.99 -8.45 -16.75
CA ALA A 344 -24.75 -8.07 -15.59
C ALA A 344 -24.03 -6.98 -14.76
N SER A 345 -24.81 -6.02 -14.21
CA SER A 345 -24.30 -5.02 -13.27
C SER A 345 -25.21 -4.92 -12.06
N LEU A 346 -24.63 -4.89 -10.87
CA LEU A 346 -25.29 -4.61 -9.59
C LEU A 346 -24.76 -3.31 -9.01
N GLN A 347 -25.63 -2.30 -8.93
CA GLN A 347 -25.36 -1.08 -8.19
C GLN A 347 -25.85 -1.24 -6.75
N PHE A 348 -24.95 -1.04 -5.79
CA PHE A 348 -25.28 -1.09 -4.37
C PHE A 348 -25.59 0.30 -3.85
N ALA A 349 -26.84 0.53 -3.46
CA ALA A 349 -27.33 1.81 -2.95
C ALA A 349 -28.35 1.62 -1.85
N ARG A 350 -28.37 2.55 -0.86
CA ARG A 350 -29.40 2.67 0.16
C ARG A 350 -29.77 4.12 0.37
N SER A 351 -31.06 4.40 0.57
CA SER A 351 -31.53 5.72 0.97
C SER A 351 -31.10 6.07 2.42
N SER A 352 -30.85 5.05 3.24
CA SER A 352 -30.30 5.16 4.59
C SER A 352 -29.56 3.88 4.98
N GLY A 353 -28.50 4.02 5.79
CA GLY A 353 -27.69 2.90 6.19
C GLY A 353 -26.60 2.53 5.16
N ILE A 354 -26.01 1.38 5.33
CA ILE A 354 -24.86 0.89 4.55
C ILE A 354 -25.34 -0.24 3.64
N PRO A 355 -25.13 -0.18 2.32
CA PRO A 355 -25.36 -1.31 1.42
C PRO A 355 -24.47 -2.50 1.84
N SER A 356 -24.94 -3.73 1.65
CA SER A 356 -24.21 -4.89 2.15
C SER A 356 -24.22 -6.10 1.24
N ILE A 357 -23.11 -6.83 1.26
CA ILE A 357 -22.96 -8.17 0.74
C ILE A 357 -22.61 -9.06 1.93
N SER A 358 -23.39 -10.11 2.19
CA SER A 358 -23.18 -10.96 3.35
C SER A 358 -23.25 -12.44 3.02
N VAL A 359 -22.36 -13.23 3.63
CA VAL A 359 -22.39 -14.69 3.60
C VAL A 359 -22.50 -15.18 5.03
N ALA A 360 -23.60 -15.84 5.33
CA ALA A 360 -23.88 -16.33 6.70
C ALA A 360 -22.90 -17.44 7.12
N ALA A 361 -22.62 -17.54 8.42
CA ALA A 361 -21.70 -18.52 8.99
C ALA A 361 -22.07 -19.97 8.65
N ALA A 362 -23.37 -20.27 8.57
CA ALA A 362 -23.87 -21.58 8.20
C ALA A 362 -23.77 -21.91 6.69
N ASN A 363 -23.32 -20.95 5.87
CA ASN A 363 -23.19 -21.18 4.44
C ASN A 363 -22.12 -22.25 4.16
N GLY A 364 -22.53 -23.36 3.52
CA GLY A 364 -21.68 -24.54 3.36
C GLY A 364 -20.96 -24.62 2.00
N LYS A 365 -21.15 -23.64 1.11
CA LYS A 365 -20.65 -23.66 -0.26
C LYS A 365 -19.99 -22.34 -0.64
N PRO A 366 -18.97 -22.36 -1.52
CA PRO A 366 -18.46 -21.13 -2.12
C PRO A 366 -19.56 -20.36 -2.85
N GLN A 367 -19.51 -19.05 -2.76
CA GLN A 367 -20.41 -18.15 -3.48
C GLN A 367 -19.62 -17.26 -4.43
N THR A 368 -20.22 -16.89 -5.56
CA THR A 368 -19.56 -16.08 -6.59
C THR A 368 -20.43 -14.90 -7.02
N ILE A 369 -19.85 -13.72 -7.09
CA ILE A 369 -20.45 -12.56 -7.74
C ILE A 369 -19.66 -12.30 -9.02
N ALA A 370 -20.26 -12.65 -10.16
CA ALA A 370 -19.67 -12.48 -11.48
C ALA A 370 -20.16 -11.19 -12.16
N ALA A 371 -21.29 -10.64 -11.69
CA ALA A 371 -21.77 -9.34 -12.12
C ALA A 371 -20.74 -8.24 -11.79
N ARG A 372 -20.67 -7.24 -12.64
CA ARG A 372 -20.01 -5.97 -12.30
C ARG A 372 -20.68 -5.39 -11.06
N ILE A 373 -19.87 -4.96 -10.09
CA ILE A 373 -20.33 -4.30 -8.88
C ILE A 373 -20.09 -2.80 -9.03
N GLU A 374 -21.12 -2.01 -8.86
CA GLU A 374 -21.00 -0.56 -8.79
C GLU A 374 -21.26 -0.08 -7.37
N LEU A 375 -20.24 0.49 -6.76
CA LEU A 375 -20.32 1.12 -5.46
C LEU A 375 -20.79 2.55 -5.68
N TYR A 376 -22.06 2.79 -5.35
CA TYR A 376 -22.65 4.11 -5.51
C TYR A 376 -21.99 5.13 -4.56
N GLU A 377 -22.60 6.04 -3.96
CA GLU A 377 -21.97 7.14 -3.21
C GLU A 377 -21.40 6.74 -1.84
N THR A 378 -21.76 5.58 -1.30
CA THR A 378 -21.44 5.18 0.08
C THR A 378 -20.55 3.93 0.13
N THR A 379 -19.92 3.70 1.28
CA THR A 379 -19.19 2.47 1.53
C THR A 379 -20.14 1.27 1.57
N THR A 380 -19.82 0.20 0.84
CA THR A 380 -20.54 -1.07 0.89
C THR A 380 -19.82 -2.03 1.82
N ALA A 381 -20.56 -2.62 2.76
CA ALA A 381 -20.03 -3.65 3.66
C ALA A 381 -20.05 -5.02 2.96
N VAL A 382 -18.95 -5.76 3.06
CA VAL A 382 -18.80 -7.12 2.55
C VAL A 382 -18.38 -8.02 3.71
N SER A 383 -19.33 -8.78 4.25
CA SER A 383 -19.09 -9.71 5.37
C SER A 383 -19.14 -11.15 4.90
N ASN A 384 -18.07 -11.89 5.12
CA ASN A 384 -18.09 -13.34 4.93
C ASN A 384 -17.84 -14.05 6.27
N ASP A 385 -18.90 -14.55 6.91
CA ASP A 385 -18.80 -15.32 8.14
C ASP A 385 -18.63 -16.83 7.92
N SER A 386 -18.70 -17.28 6.68
CA SER A 386 -18.51 -18.68 6.30
C SER A 386 -17.03 -19.05 6.15
N ALA A 387 -16.68 -20.29 6.48
CA ALA A 387 -15.37 -20.84 6.14
C ALA A 387 -15.14 -20.99 4.63
N GLN A 388 -16.22 -20.93 3.82
CA GLN A 388 -16.14 -21.00 2.35
C GLN A 388 -15.87 -19.62 1.75
N PRO A 389 -15.12 -19.54 0.63
CA PRO A 389 -14.81 -18.25 0.02
C PRO A 389 -16.04 -17.59 -0.63
N LEU A 390 -16.10 -16.26 -0.51
CA LEU A 390 -16.89 -15.41 -1.40
C LEU A 390 -15.98 -14.89 -2.51
N TRP A 391 -16.25 -15.32 -3.75
CA TRP A 391 -15.51 -14.88 -4.91
C TRP A 391 -16.17 -13.67 -5.55
N ILE A 392 -15.42 -12.59 -5.72
CA ILE A 392 -15.82 -11.42 -6.51
C ILE A 392 -15.01 -11.48 -7.80
N THR A 393 -15.65 -12.02 -8.87
CA THR A 393 -15.02 -12.15 -10.19
C THR A 393 -15.43 -11.05 -11.15
N GLY A 394 -16.55 -10.34 -10.85
CA GLY A 394 -16.94 -9.12 -11.54
C GLY A 394 -16.02 -7.94 -11.19
N THR A 395 -15.91 -6.97 -12.09
CA THR A 395 -15.17 -5.73 -11.83
C THR A 395 -15.92 -4.88 -10.82
N ILE A 396 -15.22 -4.27 -9.87
CA ILE A 396 -15.79 -3.31 -8.94
C ILE A 396 -15.43 -1.90 -9.41
N VAL A 397 -16.45 -1.05 -9.54
CA VAL A 397 -16.34 0.33 -10.04
C VAL A 397 -17.14 1.29 -9.15
N GLY A 398 -17.12 2.60 -9.44
CA GLY A 398 -17.91 3.65 -8.75
C GLY A 398 -17.09 4.46 -7.76
N GLN A 399 -17.76 5.35 -7.00
CA GLN A 399 -17.12 6.26 -6.05
C GLN A 399 -17.10 5.72 -4.61
N GLY A 400 -18.04 4.84 -4.28
CA GLY A 400 -18.14 4.27 -2.95
C GLY A 400 -16.90 3.46 -2.55
N GLY A 401 -16.72 3.30 -1.24
CA GLY A 401 -15.67 2.47 -0.68
C GLY A 401 -16.15 1.04 -0.38
N LEU A 402 -15.26 0.22 0.14
CA LEU A 402 -15.54 -1.12 0.62
C LEU A 402 -15.11 -1.29 2.09
N THR A 403 -15.92 -1.96 2.88
CA THR A 403 -15.48 -2.55 4.16
C THR A 403 -15.59 -4.05 4.05
N VAL A 404 -14.48 -4.76 4.31
CA VAL A 404 -14.42 -6.22 4.33
C VAL A 404 -14.29 -6.69 5.76
N ASP A 405 -15.22 -7.53 6.20
CA ASP A 405 -15.22 -8.12 7.54
C ASP A 405 -15.64 -9.62 7.53
N GLY A 406 -15.89 -10.18 8.72
CA GLY A 406 -16.27 -11.58 8.89
C GLY A 406 -15.08 -12.51 9.14
N THR A 407 -15.35 -13.82 9.15
CA THR A 407 -14.36 -14.84 9.52
C THR A 407 -13.74 -15.58 8.32
N GLY A 408 -14.39 -15.53 7.18
CA GLY A 408 -13.98 -16.23 5.97
C GLY A 408 -13.36 -15.33 4.90
N PRO A 409 -12.78 -15.94 3.85
CA PRO A 409 -12.10 -15.17 2.82
C PRO A 409 -13.06 -14.52 1.83
N VAL A 410 -12.85 -13.24 1.57
CA VAL A 410 -13.39 -12.52 0.40
C VAL A 410 -12.29 -12.47 -0.65
N VAL A 411 -12.54 -13.07 -1.82
CA VAL A 411 -11.54 -13.24 -2.88
C VAL A 411 -11.77 -12.21 -3.98
N PHE A 412 -10.85 -11.27 -4.14
CA PHE A 412 -10.84 -10.28 -5.22
C PHE A 412 -10.17 -10.89 -6.45
N ALA A 413 -10.98 -11.26 -7.43
CA ALA A 413 -10.53 -11.98 -8.61
C ALA A 413 -10.61 -11.15 -9.91
N ASN A 414 -10.63 -9.82 -9.79
CA ASN A 414 -10.60 -8.90 -10.92
C ASN A 414 -9.77 -7.65 -10.64
N ASN A 415 -9.44 -6.90 -11.70
CA ASN A 415 -8.87 -5.55 -11.60
C ASN A 415 -10.01 -4.57 -11.37
N ASN A 416 -9.93 -3.78 -10.31
CA ASN A 416 -11.01 -2.88 -9.89
C ASN A 416 -10.61 -1.41 -10.10
N THR A 417 -11.60 -0.54 -10.28
CA THR A 417 -11.40 0.87 -10.61
C THR A 417 -12.19 1.84 -9.73
N TYR A 418 -12.88 1.34 -8.71
CA TYR A 418 -13.58 2.23 -7.76
C TYR A 418 -12.59 3.17 -7.06
N THR A 419 -13.09 4.36 -6.68
CA THR A 419 -12.23 5.44 -6.18
C THR A 419 -12.27 5.62 -4.68
N GLY A 420 -13.29 5.06 -4.01
CA GLY A 420 -13.39 5.10 -2.56
C GLY A 420 -12.36 4.21 -1.85
N ASP A 421 -12.19 4.44 -0.57
CA ASP A 421 -11.23 3.69 0.27
C ASP A 421 -11.71 2.26 0.53
N THR A 422 -10.75 1.37 0.79
CA THR A 422 -11.03 0.00 1.23
C THR A 422 -10.63 -0.17 2.69
N THR A 423 -11.54 -0.65 3.51
CA THR A 423 -11.27 -1.02 4.91
C THR A 423 -11.35 -2.53 5.07
N ILE A 424 -10.32 -3.16 5.64
CA ILE A 424 -10.30 -4.59 5.98
C ILE A 424 -10.24 -4.66 7.51
N ASP A 425 -11.39 -4.97 8.14
CA ASP A 425 -11.52 -4.91 9.60
C ASP A 425 -12.14 -6.21 10.12
N GLY A 426 -11.39 -6.94 10.92
CA GLY A 426 -11.87 -8.19 11.51
C GLY A 426 -12.88 -8.01 12.64
N GLY A 427 -13.14 -6.78 13.09
CA GLY A 427 -14.01 -6.51 14.23
C GLY A 427 -13.64 -7.37 15.45
N THR A 428 -14.67 -7.79 16.22
CA THR A 428 -14.52 -8.73 17.34
C THR A 428 -14.80 -10.19 16.93
N ALA A 429 -15.27 -10.42 15.70
CA ALA A 429 -15.81 -11.73 15.29
C ALA A 429 -14.77 -12.65 14.63
N GLY A 430 -13.62 -12.15 14.17
CA GLY A 430 -12.61 -13.02 13.56
C GLY A 430 -11.69 -12.33 12.55
N PRO A 431 -10.85 -13.10 11.86
CA PRO A 431 -9.92 -12.57 10.89
C PRO A 431 -10.63 -12.22 9.58
N ALA A 432 -10.95 -10.96 9.32
CA ALA A 432 -11.32 -10.56 7.96
C ALA A 432 -10.15 -10.89 7.01
N VAL A 433 -10.44 -11.66 5.97
CA VAL A 433 -9.44 -12.07 4.98
C VAL A 433 -9.80 -11.51 3.61
N ALA A 434 -9.02 -10.53 3.16
CA ALA A 434 -9.06 -10.09 1.76
C ALA A 434 -8.00 -10.84 0.96
N ARG A 435 -8.42 -11.81 0.13
CA ARG A 435 -7.52 -12.59 -0.72
C ARG A 435 -7.47 -12.03 -2.12
N ILE A 436 -6.27 -11.85 -2.66
CA ILE A 436 -6.00 -11.24 -3.94
C ILE A 436 -5.51 -12.27 -4.94
N THR A 437 -6.18 -12.38 -6.09
CA THR A 437 -5.80 -13.26 -7.20
C THR A 437 -5.63 -12.51 -8.53
N ARG A 438 -5.76 -11.17 -8.53
CA ARG A 438 -5.53 -10.27 -9.67
C ARG A 438 -4.82 -9.00 -9.19
N SER A 439 -4.20 -8.27 -10.12
CA SER A 439 -3.61 -6.97 -9.84
C SER A 439 -4.70 -5.89 -9.62
N ARG A 440 -4.34 -4.77 -8.97
CA ARG A 440 -5.27 -3.66 -8.67
C ARG A 440 -6.58 -4.10 -7.99
N PRO A 441 -6.53 -4.88 -6.92
CA PRO A 441 -7.73 -5.46 -6.31
C PRO A 441 -8.60 -4.42 -5.60
N PHE A 442 -8.02 -3.30 -5.14
CA PHE A 442 -8.64 -2.31 -4.25
C PHE A 442 -8.90 -0.96 -4.95
N GLY A 443 -9.18 -0.96 -6.25
CA GLY A 443 -9.43 0.29 -6.97
C GLY A 443 -8.25 1.26 -6.89
N THR A 444 -8.54 2.57 -6.72
CA THR A 444 -7.52 3.63 -6.64
C THR A 444 -7.43 4.29 -5.27
N GLY A 445 -8.36 4.02 -4.36
CA GLY A 445 -8.36 4.56 -3.00
C GLY A 445 -7.29 3.97 -2.08
N THR A 446 -7.20 4.50 -0.87
CA THR A 446 -6.33 3.98 0.19
C THR A 446 -6.90 2.70 0.80
N VAL A 447 -6.03 1.80 1.24
CA VAL A 447 -6.43 0.59 1.98
C VAL A 447 -6.13 0.78 3.46
N ALA A 448 -7.16 0.70 4.30
CA ALA A 448 -7.01 0.65 5.76
C ALA A 448 -7.07 -0.81 6.22
N LEU A 449 -5.98 -1.31 6.78
CA LEU A 449 -5.90 -2.66 7.31
C LEU A 449 -6.04 -2.64 8.84
N ALA A 450 -7.12 -3.23 9.33
CA ALA A 450 -7.44 -3.40 10.73
C ALA A 450 -7.56 -2.11 11.56
N PRO A 451 -8.34 -1.10 11.13
CA PRO A 451 -8.47 0.16 11.87
C PRO A 451 -9.19 0.02 13.22
N GLY A 452 -9.89 -1.08 13.47
CA GLY A 452 -10.78 -1.26 14.61
C GLY A 452 -10.13 -1.66 15.93
N GLY A 453 -8.81 -1.96 15.98
CA GLY A 453 -8.17 -2.28 17.26
C GLY A 453 -6.92 -3.15 17.22
N ASN A 454 -6.28 -3.25 18.38
CA ASN A 454 -5.00 -3.93 18.56
C ASN A 454 -5.07 -5.45 18.53
N ALA A 455 -6.27 -6.02 18.79
CA ALA A 455 -6.48 -7.47 18.91
C ALA A 455 -6.94 -8.14 17.61
N THR A 456 -7.19 -7.37 16.58
CA THR A 456 -7.68 -7.88 15.29
C THR A 456 -6.68 -8.83 14.63
N THR A 457 -7.22 -9.78 13.85
CA THR A 457 -6.47 -10.73 13.05
C THR A 457 -6.69 -10.53 11.54
N ALA A 458 -7.34 -9.44 11.15
CA ALA A 458 -7.61 -9.10 9.75
C ALA A 458 -6.33 -9.09 8.91
N ARG A 459 -6.38 -9.63 7.68
CA ARG A 459 -5.20 -9.71 6.83
C ARG A 459 -5.51 -9.61 5.34
N ILE A 460 -4.50 -9.22 4.59
CA ILE A 460 -4.45 -9.32 3.14
C ILE A 460 -3.62 -10.55 2.78
N GLU A 461 -4.19 -11.44 1.99
CA GLU A 461 -3.51 -12.58 1.39
C GLU A 461 -3.33 -12.35 -0.11
N ILE A 462 -2.14 -12.66 -0.64
CA ILE A 462 -1.83 -12.47 -2.06
C ILE A 462 -1.18 -13.71 -2.64
N GLN A 463 -1.49 -14.01 -3.92
CA GLN A 463 -0.94 -15.15 -4.64
C GLN A 463 -0.81 -14.87 -6.15
N ASP A 464 -0.07 -15.72 -6.86
CA ASP A 464 -0.06 -15.85 -8.33
C ASP A 464 0.56 -14.67 -9.11
N THR A 465 1.55 -13.99 -8.56
CA THR A 465 2.30 -12.91 -9.23
C THR A 465 1.41 -11.71 -9.60
N ARG A 466 1.13 -10.88 -8.61
CA ARG A 466 0.22 -9.73 -8.69
C ARG A 466 0.87 -8.44 -8.23
N SER A 467 0.23 -7.30 -8.56
CA SER A 467 0.65 -5.99 -8.08
C SER A 467 -0.48 -5.24 -7.38
N VAL A 468 -0.15 -4.59 -6.28
CA VAL A 468 -1.03 -3.75 -5.47
C VAL A 468 -0.46 -2.35 -5.45
N PRO A 469 -1.06 -1.40 -6.22
CA PRO A 469 -0.54 -0.04 -6.29
C PRO A 469 -0.92 0.82 -5.08
N ASN A 470 -1.89 0.39 -4.29
CA ASN A 470 -2.50 1.18 -3.22
C ASN A 470 -1.54 1.40 -2.04
N THR A 471 -1.59 2.58 -1.44
CA THR A 471 -1.04 2.83 -0.12
C THR A 471 -1.85 2.06 0.93
N ILE A 472 -1.18 1.26 1.77
CA ILE A 472 -1.80 0.46 2.84
C ILE A 472 -1.51 1.10 4.20
N ARG A 473 -2.54 1.61 4.84
CA ARG A 473 -2.52 2.12 6.21
C ARG A 473 -2.72 0.96 7.18
N PHE A 474 -1.63 0.42 7.66
CA PHE A 474 -1.62 -0.76 8.51
C PHE A 474 -1.69 -0.36 9.99
N SER A 475 -2.76 -0.75 10.69
CA SER A 475 -2.90 -0.52 12.12
C SER A 475 -2.09 -1.52 12.94
N GLY A 476 -1.35 -1.01 13.91
CA GLY A 476 -0.50 -1.83 14.77
C GLY A 476 -1.29 -2.80 15.65
N ARG A 477 -0.67 -3.93 15.98
CA ARG A 477 -1.25 -5.01 16.78
C ARG A 477 -0.48 -5.28 18.07
N ASN A 478 -1.17 -5.86 19.04
CA ASN A 478 -0.58 -6.38 20.28
C ASN A 478 -0.50 -7.92 20.29
N ASN A 479 -0.91 -8.56 19.20
CA ASN A 479 -0.81 -10.00 18.98
C ASN A 479 0.20 -10.31 17.87
N ALA A 480 0.51 -11.60 17.67
CA ALA A 480 1.43 -12.10 16.66
C ALA A 480 0.73 -12.42 15.32
N SER A 481 -0.45 -11.86 15.02
CA SER A 481 -1.16 -12.16 13.78
C SER A 481 -0.55 -11.45 12.59
N VAL A 482 -0.47 -12.16 11.47
CA VAL A 482 0.04 -11.66 10.20
C VAL A 482 -0.95 -10.68 9.58
N GLY A 483 -0.47 -9.53 9.09
CA GLY A 483 -1.30 -8.55 8.38
C GLY A 483 -1.20 -8.65 6.87
N LEU A 484 0.00 -8.85 6.35
CA LEU A 484 0.23 -9.07 4.92
C LEU A 484 0.85 -10.46 4.73
N LEU A 485 0.20 -11.32 3.94
CA LEU A 485 0.62 -12.70 3.74
C LEU A 485 0.77 -13.02 2.24
N ASN A 486 1.96 -13.39 1.82
CA ASN A 486 2.22 -13.95 0.51
C ASN A 486 2.11 -15.47 0.54
N LEU A 487 1.10 -16.02 -0.11
CA LEU A 487 0.86 -17.46 -0.20
C LEU A 487 1.73 -18.10 -1.28
N SER A 488 1.91 -17.44 -2.42
CA SER A 488 2.70 -17.93 -3.56
C SER A 488 3.00 -16.84 -4.58
N GLY A 489 3.86 -17.14 -5.57
CA GLY A 489 4.19 -16.24 -6.68
C GLY A 489 5.14 -15.09 -6.31
N THR A 490 5.43 -14.22 -7.27
CA THR A 490 6.18 -12.97 -7.03
C THR A 490 5.22 -11.80 -7.06
N ASN A 491 4.94 -11.22 -5.88
CA ASN A 491 3.91 -10.22 -5.71
C ASN A 491 4.51 -8.88 -5.31
N ASP A 492 4.02 -7.80 -5.93
CA ASP A 492 4.52 -6.43 -5.80
C ASP A 492 3.53 -5.54 -5.05
N PHE A 493 3.95 -4.94 -3.93
CA PHE A 493 3.28 -3.80 -3.30
C PHE A 493 4.00 -2.53 -3.76
N GLN A 494 3.31 -1.74 -4.59
CA GLN A 494 3.86 -0.54 -5.21
C GLN A 494 3.62 0.71 -4.37
N GLY A 495 2.51 0.75 -3.62
CA GLY A 495 2.23 1.79 -2.63
C GLY A 495 3.04 1.61 -1.35
N SER A 496 3.03 2.62 -0.49
CA SER A 496 3.68 2.57 0.82
C SER A 496 2.87 1.75 1.82
N ILE A 497 3.55 0.99 2.66
CA ILE A 497 2.97 0.40 3.87
C ILE A 497 3.22 1.38 5.01
N VAL A 498 2.15 1.99 5.51
CA VAL A 498 2.20 3.07 6.48
C VAL A 498 1.72 2.57 7.84
N ALA A 499 2.61 2.47 8.81
CA ALA A 499 2.27 2.12 10.19
C ALA A 499 1.43 3.24 10.82
N VAL A 500 0.17 2.97 11.17
CA VAL A 500 -0.74 3.91 11.82
C VAL A 500 -0.98 3.54 13.29
N VAL A 501 -1.80 4.31 13.99
CA VAL A 501 -2.12 4.10 15.42
C VAL A 501 -2.68 2.69 15.69
N GLY A 502 -2.48 2.20 16.90
CA GLY A 502 -2.79 0.84 17.34
C GLY A 502 -1.69 0.32 18.23
N GLY A 503 -1.45 -1.00 18.23
CA GLY A 503 -0.28 -1.63 18.85
C GLY A 503 1.02 -1.26 18.12
N THR A 504 2.11 -1.90 18.50
CA THR A 504 3.44 -1.58 17.94
C THR A 504 3.93 -2.57 16.88
N SER A 505 3.23 -3.68 16.66
CA SER A 505 3.65 -4.78 15.80
C SER A 505 2.95 -4.76 14.43
N TYR A 506 3.72 -4.96 13.36
CA TYR A 506 3.29 -4.98 11.96
C TYR A 506 3.94 -6.17 11.27
N ILE A 507 3.23 -7.30 11.14
CA ILE A 507 3.79 -8.56 10.67
C ILE A 507 3.50 -8.77 9.20
N ILE A 508 4.57 -8.97 8.42
CA ILE A 508 4.59 -9.25 6.99
C ILE A 508 5.22 -10.63 6.80
N GLN A 509 4.51 -11.54 6.15
CA GLN A 509 4.94 -12.93 6.01
C GLN A 509 4.93 -13.39 4.55
N THR A 510 5.93 -14.16 4.18
CA THR A 510 6.01 -14.84 2.89
C THR A 510 6.18 -16.33 3.11
N ASP A 511 5.12 -17.11 2.82
CA ASP A 511 5.18 -18.58 2.97
C ASP A 511 5.90 -19.22 1.81
N ALA A 512 5.59 -18.78 0.58
CA ALA A 512 6.26 -19.27 -0.63
C ALA A 512 6.38 -18.15 -1.68
N GLY A 513 7.34 -18.31 -2.61
CA GLY A 513 7.60 -17.32 -3.65
C GLY A 513 8.32 -16.08 -3.11
N MET A 514 7.92 -14.90 -3.56
CA MET A 514 8.57 -13.63 -3.22
C MET A 514 7.55 -12.50 -3.02
N MET A 515 7.67 -11.76 -1.94
CA MET A 515 6.92 -10.51 -1.72
C MET A 515 7.86 -9.32 -1.87
N ARG A 516 7.49 -8.36 -2.73
CA ARG A 516 8.30 -7.17 -3.01
C ARG A 516 7.55 -5.89 -2.61
N PHE A 517 8.30 -4.94 -2.07
CA PHE A 517 7.81 -3.60 -1.74
C PHE A 517 8.67 -2.60 -2.50
N THR A 518 8.09 -1.97 -3.53
CA THR A 518 8.87 -1.16 -4.47
C THR A 518 8.76 0.33 -4.22
N GLY A 519 7.67 0.80 -3.61
CA GLY A 519 7.42 2.23 -3.43
C GLY A 519 7.32 3.01 -4.74
N THR A 520 6.92 2.34 -5.84
CA THR A 520 6.87 2.93 -7.19
C THR A 520 5.55 3.60 -7.53
N ALA A 521 4.52 3.45 -6.70
CA ALA A 521 3.28 4.21 -6.88
C ALA A 521 3.54 5.70 -6.74
N ALA A 522 2.77 6.53 -7.45
CA ALA A 522 3.00 7.97 -7.53
C ALA A 522 2.94 8.66 -6.16
N ASP A 523 2.10 8.19 -5.26
CA ASP A 523 1.94 8.69 -3.88
C ASP A 523 3.01 8.15 -2.91
N ALA A 524 3.73 7.09 -3.27
CA ALA A 524 4.74 6.47 -2.40
C ALA A 524 6.09 7.20 -2.41
N GLY A 525 6.42 7.95 -3.45
CA GLY A 525 7.65 8.74 -3.54
C GLY A 525 8.95 7.95 -3.33
N GLY A 526 8.97 6.65 -3.66
CA GLY A 526 10.11 5.75 -3.46
C GLY A 526 10.17 5.16 -2.04
N VAL A 527 9.15 5.35 -1.19
CA VAL A 527 9.10 4.83 0.18
C VAL A 527 8.24 3.58 0.25
N SER A 528 8.79 2.48 0.72
CA SER A 528 8.06 1.21 0.91
C SER A 528 7.49 1.06 2.31
N LEU A 529 8.26 1.37 3.35
CA LEU A 529 7.81 1.26 4.74
C LEU A 529 8.03 2.58 5.48
N THR A 530 7.01 3.06 6.19
CA THR A 530 7.08 4.29 6.99
C THR A 530 6.07 4.26 8.15
N ALA A 531 6.16 5.24 9.07
CA ALA A 531 5.24 5.38 10.20
C ALA A 531 4.55 6.75 10.21
N ALA A 532 3.23 6.78 10.16
CA ALA A 532 2.43 7.97 10.41
C ALA A 532 2.13 8.17 11.91
N ALA A 533 2.18 7.09 12.71
CA ALA A 533 1.99 7.15 14.16
C ALA A 533 3.31 7.40 14.89
N THR A 534 3.27 8.21 15.96
CA THR A 534 4.42 8.50 16.84
C THR A 534 4.84 7.29 17.68
N GLY A 535 6.05 7.32 18.24
CA GLY A 535 6.62 6.25 19.06
C GLY A 535 7.20 5.10 18.22
N ASN A 536 7.57 4.02 18.88
CA ASN A 536 8.22 2.88 18.25
C ASN A 536 7.22 2.04 17.43
N ARG A 537 7.60 1.68 16.20
CA ARG A 537 6.83 0.86 15.26
C ARG A 537 7.71 -0.24 14.71
N THR A 538 7.34 -1.49 14.93
CA THR A 538 8.16 -2.65 14.57
C THR A 538 7.53 -3.40 13.40
N PHE A 539 8.18 -3.36 12.25
CA PHE A 539 7.86 -4.24 11.14
C PHE A 539 8.61 -5.56 11.30
N THR A 540 7.88 -6.66 11.31
CA THR A 540 8.45 -8.00 11.33
C THR A 540 8.32 -8.63 9.96
N LEU A 541 9.46 -9.00 9.37
CA LEU A 541 9.58 -9.68 8.08
C LEU A 541 9.87 -11.15 8.34
N GLN A 542 8.93 -12.03 8.02
CA GLN A 542 9.03 -13.45 8.39
C GLN A 542 8.53 -14.39 7.29
N GLY A 543 8.48 -15.69 7.57
CA GLY A 543 8.06 -16.78 6.69
C GLY A 543 9.22 -17.52 6.06
N ALA A 544 8.92 -18.64 5.36
CA ALA A 544 9.92 -19.49 4.70
C ALA A 544 10.29 -18.99 3.29
N GLY A 545 9.45 -18.16 2.69
CA GLY A 545 9.66 -17.59 1.37
C GLY A 545 10.67 -16.45 1.33
N ARG A 546 10.69 -15.73 0.21
CA ARG A 546 11.58 -14.59 -0.01
C ARG A 546 10.83 -13.27 0.09
N GLY A 547 11.55 -12.21 0.47
CA GLY A 547 11.03 -10.86 0.41
C GLY A 547 12.07 -9.84 -0.04
N GLU A 548 11.62 -8.70 -0.54
CA GLU A 548 12.47 -7.58 -0.92
C GLU A 548 11.81 -6.25 -0.57
N ILE A 549 12.56 -5.40 0.11
CA ILE A 549 12.23 -3.98 0.28
C ILE A 549 13.09 -3.21 -0.71
N ALA A 550 12.53 -2.91 -1.89
CA ALA A 550 13.22 -2.21 -2.97
C ALA A 550 13.07 -0.69 -2.90
N GLY A 551 11.99 -0.19 -2.33
CA GLY A 551 11.87 1.22 -1.93
C GLY A 551 12.47 1.47 -0.55
N GLY A 552 12.45 2.73 -0.09
CA GLY A 552 13.04 3.13 1.19
C GLY A 552 12.27 2.67 2.42
N ILE A 553 12.99 2.52 3.54
CA ILE A 553 12.40 2.43 4.89
C ILE A 553 12.71 3.73 5.60
N THR A 554 11.67 4.44 6.06
CA THR A 554 11.80 5.76 6.73
C THR A 554 11.07 5.78 8.06
N ASN A 555 11.48 6.63 8.97
CA ASN A 555 10.77 6.79 10.25
C ASN A 555 9.38 7.41 10.08
N GLY A 556 9.24 8.46 9.25
CA GLY A 556 8.05 9.29 9.24
C GLY A 556 7.87 10.02 10.58
N SER A 557 6.67 9.94 11.19
CA SER A 557 6.38 10.56 12.50
C SER A 557 6.80 9.69 13.71
N GLY A 558 7.07 8.41 13.51
CA GLY A 558 7.51 7.46 14.54
C GLY A 558 8.90 6.91 14.28
N THR A 559 9.42 6.13 15.21
CA THR A 559 10.68 5.39 15.03
C THR A 559 10.37 4.01 14.49
N VAL A 560 10.85 3.70 13.28
CA VAL A 560 10.67 2.40 12.64
C VAL A 560 11.79 1.45 13.06
N HIS A 561 11.40 0.32 13.64
CA HIS A 561 12.25 -0.84 13.92
C HIS A 561 11.95 -1.94 12.91
N LEU A 562 12.94 -2.75 12.59
CA LEU A 562 12.83 -3.88 11.69
C LEU A 562 13.25 -5.18 12.40
N VAL A 563 12.42 -6.21 12.29
CA VAL A 563 12.76 -7.55 12.79
C VAL A 563 12.69 -8.52 11.63
N LYS A 564 13.77 -9.29 11.40
CA LYS A 564 13.78 -10.43 10.50
C LYS A 564 13.59 -11.70 11.33
N GLY A 565 12.44 -12.34 11.19
CA GLY A 565 12.08 -13.63 11.80
C GLY A 565 12.11 -14.78 10.79
N ASP A 566 11.92 -16.01 11.25
CA ASP A 566 11.82 -17.26 10.50
C ASP A 566 12.97 -17.53 9.51
N GLY A 567 12.96 -18.69 8.83
CA GLY A 567 14.08 -19.19 8.04
C GLY A 567 14.28 -18.56 6.65
N GLY A 568 13.29 -17.79 6.14
CA GLY A 568 13.35 -17.21 4.80
C GLY A 568 14.37 -16.08 4.63
N THR A 569 14.56 -15.64 3.39
CA THR A 569 15.49 -14.55 3.03
C THR A 569 14.73 -13.29 2.70
N TRP A 570 15.08 -12.17 3.36
CA TRP A 570 14.62 -10.84 3.00
C TRP A 570 15.78 -9.97 2.53
N THR A 571 15.57 -9.22 1.45
CA THR A 571 16.56 -8.33 0.84
C THR A 571 16.16 -6.87 1.05
N LEU A 572 17.08 -6.04 1.49
CA LEU A 572 16.97 -4.59 1.50
C LEU A 572 17.80 -4.05 0.34
N SER A 573 17.14 -3.55 -0.72
CA SER A 573 17.81 -2.97 -1.88
C SER A 573 17.53 -1.48 -2.05
N GLY A 574 16.62 -0.91 -1.25
CA GLY A 574 16.27 0.50 -1.23
C GLY A 574 17.08 1.35 -0.27
N SER A 575 16.78 2.67 -0.27
CA SER A 575 17.39 3.64 0.66
C SER A 575 16.71 3.56 2.03
N ASN A 576 17.41 3.05 3.04
CA ASN A 576 16.88 2.86 4.38
C ASN A 576 17.42 3.95 5.32
N SER A 577 16.55 4.83 5.79
CA SER A 577 16.90 5.95 6.69
C SER A 577 16.24 5.84 8.08
N HIS A 578 15.57 4.73 8.37
CA HIS A 578 14.99 4.50 9.69
C HIS A 578 16.09 4.42 10.77
N SER A 579 15.81 4.95 11.95
CA SER A 579 16.77 5.03 13.06
C SER A 579 16.50 4.02 14.18
N GLY A 580 15.38 3.32 14.12
CA GLY A 580 15.11 2.20 15.03
C GLY A 580 16.03 1.01 14.75
N THR A 581 16.12 0.09 15.70
CA THR A 581 16.99 -1.08 15.59
C THR A 581 16.53 -2.05 14.51
N THR A 582 17.46 -2.57 13.71
CA THR A 582 17.25 -3.73 12.83
C THR A 582 17.73 -4.99 13.55
N THR A 583 16.83 -5.93 13.83
CA THR A 583 17.14 -7.18 14.55
C THR A 583 16.93 -8.38 13.64
N ILE A 584 17.94 -9.25 13.54
CA ILE A 584 17.88 -10.48 12.76
C ILE A 584 17.84 -11.65 13.75
N GLN A 585 16.66 -12.25 13.90
CA GLN A 585 16.40 -13.34 14.86
C GLN A 585 16.58 -14.71 14.23
N ALA A 586 16.24 -14.86 12.94
CA ALA A 586 16.37 -16.12 12.22
C ALA A 586 16.43 -15.86 10.70
N GLY A 587 16.86 -16.86 9.92
CA GLY A 587 17.00 -16.78 8.46
C GLY A 587 18.02 -15.75 8.01
N THR A 588 17.81 -15.15 6.83
CA THR A 588 18.78 -14.24 6.23
C THR A 588 18.18 -12.86 5.97
N LEU A 589 18.87 -11.81 6.43
CA LEU A 589 18.70 -10.46 5.94
C LEU A 589 19.86 -10.11 5.01
N ARG A 590 19.56 -9.82 3.73
CA ARG A 590 20.54 -9.48 2.71
C ARG A 590 20.50 -7.99 2.41
N LEU A 591 21.62 -7.32 2.45
CA LEU A 591 21.79 -5.96 1.98
C LEU A 591 22.28 -6.00 0.53
N ALA A 592 21.50 -5.39 -0.38
CA ALA A 592 21.81 -5.31 -1.80
C ALA A 592 21.62 -3.86 -2.27
N GLY A 593 22.35 -3.41 -3.31
CA GLY A 593 22.12 -2.10 -3.90
C GLY A 593 22.58 -0.89 -3.08
N GLY A 594 23.80 -0.78 -2.68
CA GLY A 594 24.59 0.41 -2.29
C GLY A 594 24.06 1.34 -1.17
N ARG A 595 22.89 1.11 -0.60
CA ARG A 595 22.26 2.02 0.39
C ARG A 595 21.67 1.25 1.57
N SER A 596 22.27 1.41 2.70
CA SER A 596 22.22 0.50 3.83
C SER A 596 21.56 1.10 5.07
N LEU A 597 21.72 0.45 6.17
CA LEU A 597 21.22 0.73 7.51
C LEU A 597 21.96 1.90 8.21
N ALA A 598 22.27 2.99 7.47
CA ALA A 598 23.17 4.05 7.93
C ALA A 598 22.75 4.75 9.24
N ALA A 599 21.46 4.72 9.58
CA ALA A 599 20.95 5.30 10.81
C ALA A 599 20.44 4.22 11.80
N SER A 600 20.39 2.93 11.40
CA SER A 600 19.79 1.86 12.20
C SER A 600 20.86 1.02 12.90
N PRO A 601 20.91 0.99 14.23
CA PRO A 601 21.69 -0.01 14.96
C PRO A 601 21.24 -1.42 14.57
N THR A 602 22.18 -2.30 14.26
CA THR A 602 21.86 -3.64 13.78
C THR A 602 22.25 -4.69 14.82
N VAL A 603 21.33 -5.63 15.09
CA VAL A 603 21.53 -6.74 16.03
C VAL A 603 21.29 -8.06 15.31
N VAL A 604 22.26 -8.92 15.25
CA VAL A 604 22.14 -10.30 14.76
C VAL A 604 22.03 -11.23 15.97
N ALA A 605 20.82 -11.73 16.22
CA ALA A 605 20.48 -12.47 17.44
C ALA A 605 20.27 -13.99 17.21
N GLY A 606 20.47 -14.47 15.97
CA GLY A 606 20.31 -15.90 15.66
C GLY A 606 20.12 -16.20 14.17
N GLY A 607 20.10 -15.15 13.33
CA GLY A 607 20.04 -15.27 11.86
C GLY A 607 21.36 -14.86 11.19
N THR A 608 21.31 -14.66 9.89
CA THR A 608 22.46 -14.25 9.06
C THR A 608 22.24 -12.86 8.48
N LEU A 609 23.20 -11.97 8.65
CA LEU A 609 23.30 -10.74 7.86
C LEU A 609 24.25 -11.00 6.68
N THR A 610 23.77 -10.78 5.45
CA THR A 610 24.59 -10.90 4.23
C THR A 610 24.72 -9.53 3.58
N ILE A 611 25.94 -9.17 3.18
CA ILE A 611 26.26 -7.94 2.47
C ILE A 611 26.80 -8.32 1.09
N ASP A 612 26.15 -7.82 0.03
CA ASP A 612 26.53 -8.15 -1.35
C ASP A 612 27.85 -7.50 -1.78
N ALA A 613 28.48 -8.09 -2.78
CA ALA A 613 29.71 -7.59 -3.39
C ALA A 613 29.54 -6.17 -3.97
N GLY A 614 30.58 -5.36 -3.87
CA GLY A 614 30.59 -3.97 -4.36
C GLY A 614 29.83 -2.97 -3.49
N LEU A 615 29.25 -3.37 -2.37
CA LEU A 615 28.57 -2.49 -1.44
C LEU A 615 29.48 -1.97 -0.33
N VAL A 616 29.21 -0.75 0.12
CA VAL A 616 29.86 -0.15 1.31
C VAL A 616 28.77 0.33 2.26
N PRO A 617 27.97 -0.57 2.87
CA PRO A 617 26.98 -0.15 3.84
C PRO A 617 27.66 0.41 5.09
N ARG A 618 27.15 1.53 5.58
CA ARG A 618 27.55 2.08 6.89
C ARG A 618 26.48 1.71 7.90
N MET A 619 26.91 1.19 9.04
CA MET A 619 26.06 0.89 10.20
C MET A 619 26.63 1.64 11.40
N PRO A 620 25.80 2.35 12.19
CA PRO A 620 26.29 3.06 13.39
C PRO A 620 26.80 2.07 14.43
N SER A 621 26.17 0.92 14.54
CA SER A 621 26.66 -0.20 15.35
C SER A 621 26.15 -1.53 14.78
N LEU A 622 26.94 -2.57 14.95
CA LEU A 622 26.58 -3.96 14.70
C LEU A 622 26.80 -4.74 15.99
N ARG A 623 25.77 -5.42 16.46
CA ARG A 623 25.84 -6.29 17.63
C ARG A 623 25.55 -7.72 17.23
N LEU A 624 26.48 -8.62 17.47
CA LEU A 624 26.28 -10.05 17.30
C LEU A 624 25.93 -10.64 18.67
N MET A 625 24.85 -11.39 18.76
CA MET A 625 24.35 -12.00 20.00
C MET A 625 24.26 -13.52 19.82
N ALA A 626 24.48 -14.26 20.89
CA ALA A 626 24.16 -15.69 20.88
C ALA A 626 22.66 -15.90 20.73
N GLY A 627 22.24 -16.60 19.68
CA GLY A 627 20.87 -17.04 19.47
C GLY A 627 20.62 -18.43 20.03
N GLY A 628 19.41 -18.67 20.59
CA GLY A 628 19.14 -19.94 21.30
C GLY A 628 19.06 -21.19 20.42
N VAL A 629 18.85 -21.09 19.10
CA VAL A 629 18.66 -22.24 18.20
C VAL A 629 19.55 -22.15 16.95
N GLN A 630 19.90 -20.95 16.51
CA GLN A 630 20.81 -20.73 15.39
C GLN A 630 21.91 -19.75 15.78
N ALA A 631 23.15 -20.04 15.43
CA ALA A 631 24.25 -19.12 15.63
C ALA A 631 24.09 -17.88 14.79
N ALA A 632 24.34 -16.72 15.37
CA ALA A 632 24.41 -15.47 14.61
C ALA A 632 25.56 -15.55 13.59
N ALA A 633 25.33 -15.15 12.36
CA ALA A 633 26.34 -15.15 11.32
C ALA A 633 26.37 -13.81 10.57
N LEU A 634 27.57 -13.37 10.22
CA LEU A 634 27.81 -12.24 9.33
C LEU A 634 28.54 -12.73 8.09
N THR A 635 27.95 -12.60 6.92
CA THR A 635 28.57 -12.89 5.63
C THR A 635 28.75 -11.58 4.86
N VAL A 636 29.97 -11.22 4.53
CA VAL A 636 30.30 -9.98 3.83
C VAL A 636 30.92 -10.32 2.48
N ASN A 637 30.18 -10.14 1.41
CA ASN A 637 30.67 -10.27 0.02
C ASN A 637 31.02 -8.91 -0.58
N GLY A 638 30.85 -7.82 0.17
CA GLY A 638 31.16 -6.44 -0.16
C GLY A 638 31.98 -5.79 0.96
N THR A 639 32.11 -4.46 0.95
CA THR A 639 32.79 -3.73 2.03
C THR A 639 31.76 -3.26 3.06
N ALA A 640 31.97 -3.55 4.35
CA ALA A 640 31.10 -3.06 5.42
C ALA A 640 31.87 -2.07 6.32
N GLY A 641 31.38 -0.83 6.42
CA GLY A 641 31.82 0.12 7.43
C GLY A 641 30.98 -0.04 8.70
N ILE A 642 31.60 -0.52 9.79
CA ILE A 642 30.96 -0.71 11.09
C ILE A 642 31.54 0.31 12.06
N GLY A 643 30.72 1.27 12.51
CA GLY A 643 31.16 2.32 13.44
C GLY A 643 31.50 1.78 14.82
N ARG A 644 30.74 0.79 15.29
CA ARG A 644 30.96 0.08 16.54
C ARG A 644 30.53 -1.37 16.41
N LEU A 645 31.42 -2.33 16.66
CA LEU A 645 31.08 -3.74 16.76
C LEU A 645 31.04 -4.14 18.23
N GLU A 646 29.88 -4.64 18.67
CA GLU A 646 29.72 -5.24 19.99
C GLU A 646 29.39 -6.71 19.83
N VAL A 647 30.17 -7.56 20.49
CA VAL A 647 29.83 -8.96 20.69
C VAL A 647 29.51 -9.12 22.16
N GLN A 648 28.26 -9.35 22.50
CA GLN A 648 27.86 -9.60 23.88
C GLN A 648 27.94 -11.09 24.17
N GLY A 649 28.80 -11.43 25.09
CA GLY A 649 28.96 -12.73 25.68
C GLY A 649 28.41 -12.80 27.08
N GLY A 650 27.47 -13.68 27.30
CA GLY A 650 27.39 -14.56 28.44
C GLY A 650 27.96 -15.90 27.94
N GLU A 651 28.05 -16.94 28.75
CA GLU A 651 28.49 -18.25 28.25
C GLU A 651 27.73 -18.63 26.98
N PHE A 652 28.37 -18.46 25.80
CA PHE A 652 27.80 -18.81 24.53
C PHE A 652 27.78 -20.31 24.38
N PRO A 653 26.63 -20.93 24.11
CA PRO A 653 26.67 -22.28 23.55
C PRO A 653 27.33 -22.28 22.16
N THR A 654 27.33 -21.13 21.44
CA THR A 654 28.03 -20.98 20.14
C THR A 654 28.40 -19.51 19.85
N ARG A 655 29.71 -19.22 19.63
CA ARG A 655 30.15 -17.92 19.10
C ARG A 655 29.70 -17.75 17.65
N PRO A 656 29.44 -16.52 17.12
CA PRO A 656 29.03 -16.31 15.72
C PRO A 656 30.17 -16.68 14.76
N ALA A 657 29.82 -17.19 13.57
CA ALA A 657 30.76 -17.35 12.47
C ALA A 657 30.91 -16.03 11.69
N LEU A 658 32.17 -15.70 11.34
CA LEU A 658 32.50 -14.59 10.43
C LEU A 658 33.11 -15.15 9.15
N SER A 659 32.48 -14.85 8.01
CA SER A 659 32.95 -15.19 6.66
C SER A 659 33.01 -13.97 5.77
N VAL A 660 34.15 -13.73 5.12
CA VAL A 660 34.39 -12.60 4.21
C VAL A 660 34.92 -13.12 2.88
N SER A 661 34.20 -12.84 1.78
CA SER A 661 34.52 -13.34 0.43
C SER A 661 34.11 -12.33 -0.65
N GLY A 662 34.42 -12.60 -1.92
CA GLY A 662 33.94 -11.84 -3.06
C GLY A 662 34.40 -10.38 -3.09
N GLY A 663 35.60 -10.05 -2.65
CA GLY A 663 36.11 -8.69 -2.50
C GLY A 663 35.49 -7.94 -1.32
N GLY A 664 34.79 -8.64 -0.43
CA GLY A 664 34.22 -8.08 0.79
C GLY A 664 35.25 -7.63 1.80
N ALA A 665 34.93 -6.59 2.59
CA ALA A 665 35.80 -6.15 3.69
C ALA A 665 34.99 -5.86 4.96
N VAL A 666 35.53 -6.29 6.09
CA VAL A 666 35.02 -5.88 7.41
C VAL A 666 36.07 -4.98 8.05
N HIS A 667 35.62 -3.82 8.55
CA HIS A 667 36.47 -2.86 9.22
C HIS A 667 36.05 -2.70 10.68
N LEU A 668 36.97 -3.00 11.62
CA LEU A 668 36.80 -2.64 13.02
C LEU A 668 37.34 -1.21 13.26
N PRO A 669 36.91 -0.52 14.33
CA PRO A 669 37.32 0.87 14.55
C PRO A 669 38.85 1.00 14.71
N PRO A 670 39.51 1.96 14.04
CA PRO A 670 40.95 2.14 14.12
C PRO A 670 41.41 2.74 15.45
N THR A 671 40.48 3.44 16.17
CA THR A 671 40.80 4.21 17.38
C THR A 671 40.22 3.62 18.66
N ALA A 672 39.58 2.46 18.60
CA ALA A 672 38.97 1.81 19.77
C ALA A 672 39.42 0.35 19.87
N SER A 673 39.76 -0.08 21.06
CA SER A 673 40.00 -1.49 21.33
C SER A 673 38.67 -2.22 21.54
N VAL A 674 38.23 -2.96 20.54
CA VAL A 674 37.03 -3.83 20.59
C VAL A 674 37.50 -5.29 20.53
N GLU A 675 36.92 -6.15 21.33
CA GLU A 675 37.14 -7.59 21.20
C GLU A 675 35.96 -8.23 20.44
N LEU A 676 36.25 -8.82 19.30
CA LEU A 676 35.34 -9.61 18.50
C LEU A 676 35.56 -11.09 18.77
N GLN A 677 34.58 -11.75 19.42
CA GLN A 677 34.61 -13.20 19.62
C GLN A 677 33.83 -13.92 18.53
N VAL A 678 34.47 -14.85 17.80
CA VAL A 678 33.85 -15.62 16.73
C VAL A 678 34.04 -17.11 16.92
N ALA A 679 33.07 -17.94 16.50
CA ALA A 679 33.21 -19.38 16.49
C ALA A 679 34.17 -19.83 15.39
N SER A 680 34.11 -19.19 14.23
CA SER A 680 34.99 -19.44 13.11
C SER A 680 35.25 -18.14 12.35
N LEU A 681 36.46 -18.08 11.76
CA LEU A 681 36.89 -16.98 10.90
C LEU A 681 37.29 -17.56 9.54
N VAL A 682 36.63 -17.12 8.46
CA VAL A 682 36.97 -17.49 7.09
C VAL A 682 37.16 -16.22 6.28
N VAL A 683 38.37 -16.03 5.77
CA VAL A 683 38.74 -14.91 4.90
C VAL A 683 39.15 -15.48 3.56
N ASP A 684 38.30 -15.38 2.55
CA ASP A 684 38.61 -15.86 1.19
C ASP A 684 39.48 -14.87 0.45
N GLN A 685 40.79 -14.96 0.65
CA GLN A 685 41.78 -14.10 -0.01
C GLN A 685 41.74 -14.21 -1.54
N ALA A 686 41.50 -15.41 -2.07
CA ALA A 686 41.48 -15.65 -3.51
C ALA A 686 40.39 -14.80 -4.22
N SER A 687 39.30 -14.53 -3.53
CA SER A 687 38.22 -13.61 -3.99
C SER A 687 38.42 -12.18 -3.49
N GLY A 688 39.52 -11.83 -2.81
CA GLY A 688 39.77 -10.48 -2.29
C GLY A 688 39.10 -10.18 -0.95
N GLY A 689 38.68 -11.19 -0.19
CA GLY A 689 38.15 -11.03 1.16
C GLY A 689 39.14 -10.39 2.13
N ARG A 690 38.70 -9.44 2.95
CA ARG A 690 39.57 -8.71 3.88
C ARG A 690 38.90 -8.41 5.22
N VAL A 691 39.67 -8.60 6.30
CA VAL A 691 39.27 -8.20 7.65
C VAL A 691 40.29 -7.19 8.19
N ASP A 692 39.85 -5.95 8.37
CA ASP A 692 40.66 -4.89 8.98
C ASP A 692 40.30 -4.80 10.46
N ILE A 693 41.23 -5.22 11.31
CA ILE A 693 41.00 -5.21 12.76
C ILE A 693 41.12 -3.81 13.38
N GLY A 694 41.55 -2.79 12.61
CA GLY A 694 41.82 -1.47 13.18
C GLY A 694 42.76 -1.52 14.39
N GLY A 695 42.38 -0.89 15.51
CA GLY A 695 43.07 -0.96 16.81
C GLY A 695 42.48 -2.03 17.77
N SER A 696 41.80 -3.06 17.24
CA SER A 696 40.98 -4.03 17.98
C SER A 696 41.60 -5.42 18.01
N ARG A 697 40.85 -6.41 18.59
CA ARG A 697 41.25 -7.83 18.62
C ARG A 697 40.09 -8.74 18.17
N ILE A 698 40.48 -9.93 17.69
CA ILE A 698 39.56 -11.02 17.36
C ILE A 698 39.97 -12.25 18.13
N ALA A 699 39.02 -12.86 18.87
CA ALA A 699 39.19 -14.17 19.49
C ALA A 699 38.38 -15.21 18.70
N VAL A 700 39.08 -16.21 18.13
CA VAL A 700 38.47 -17.27 17.33
C VAL A 700 38.37 -18.53 18.18
N GLY A 701 37.19 -19.14 18.22
CA GLY A 701 36.95 -20.35 19.02
C GLY A 701 37.68 -21.61 18.52
N ALA A 702 37.67 -22.63 19.35
CA ALA A 702 38.38 -23.90 19.09
C ALA A 702 38.01 -24.51 17.71
N GLY A 703 39.01 -24.75 16.87
CA GLY A 703 38.82 -25.28 15.52
C GLY A 703 38.17 -24.33 14.52
N GLY A 704 37.96 -23.07 14.88
CA GLY A 704 37.32 -22.06 14.03
C GLY A 704 38.20 -21.48 12.92
N ILE A 705 39.50 -21.66 13.02
CA ILE A 705 40.51 -21.42 11.98
C ILE A 705 41.68 -22.36 12.22
N GLN A 706 42.35 -22.78 11.17
CA GLN A 706 43.61 -23.54 11.29
C GLN A 706 44.79 -22.57 11.34
N GLN A 707 45.83 -22.87 12.13
CA GLN A 707 47.00 -22.00 12.27
C GLN A 707 47.60 -21.65 10.89
N ALA A 708 47.75 -22.64 10.01
CA ALA A 708 48.32 -22.42 8.68
C ALA A 708 47.44 -21.44 7.84
N THR A 709 46.12 -21.49 8.00
CA THR A 709 45.20 -20.55 7.35
C THR A 709 45.31 -19.15 7.94
N LEU A 710 45.37 -19.07 9.29
CA LEU A 710 45.58 -17.81 9.99
C LEU A 710 46.87 -17.12 9.55
N MET A 711 47.99 -17.88 9.46
CA MET A 711 49.25 -17.33 8.98
C MET A 711 49.18 -16.84 7.54
N ALA A 712 48.53 -17.60 6.66
CA ALA A 712 48.31 -17.17 5.28
C ALA A 712 47.47 -15.87 5.21
N ASP A 713 46.41 -15.75 6.03
CA ASP A 713 45.57 -14.56 6.11
C ASP A 713 46.33 -13.34 6.66
N LEU A 714 47.21 -13.54 7.67
CA LEU A 714 48.04 -12.47 8.24
C LEU A 714 49.08 -12.00 7.21
N LEU A 715 49.80 -12.94 6.57
CA LEU A 715 50.78 -12.62 5.51
C LEU A 715 50.16 -11.87 4.34
N ALA A 716 48.98 -12.28 3.90
CA ALA A 716 48.24 -11.57 2.86
C ALA A 716 47.88 -10.13 3.26
N GLY A 717 47.52 -9.91 4.52
CA GLY A 717 47.22 -8.59 5.07
C GLY A 717 48.46 -7.75 5.36
N PHE A 718 49.56 -8.36 5.73
CA PHE A 718 50.86 -7.69 5.96
C PHE A 718 51.43 -7.05 4.68
N GLY A 719 51.20 -7.72 3.54
CA GLY A 719 51.52 -7.18 2.23
C GLY A 719 52.98 -6.90 2.03
N SER A 720 53.40 -5.66 1.83
CA SER A 720 54.78 -5.25 1.67
C SER A 720 55.50 -4.93 2.99
N GLY A 721 54.93 -5.31 4.13
CA GLY A 721 55.43 -4.98 5.45
C GLY A 721 54.70 -3.83 6.16
N GLY A 722 53.71 -3.26 5.49
CA GLY A 722 53.00 -2.08 5.94
C GLY A 722 51.51 -2.27 6.30
N TRP A 723 51.03 -3.51 6.38
CA TRP A 723 49.63 -3.86 6.57
C TRP A 723 48.72 -3.30 5.45
N ASP A 724 49.29 -3.19 4.27
CA ASP A 724 48.70 -2.63 3.04
C ASP A 724 48.16 -3.69 2.08
N GLY A 725 48.08 -4.94 2.49
CA GLY A 725 47.62 -6.06 1.70
C GLY A 725 46.21 -5.92 1.16
N ALA A 726 45.99 -6.40 -0.06
CA ALA A 726 44.66 -6.31 -0.74
C ALA A 726 43.65 -7.32 -0.23
N GLY A 727 44.05 -8.33 0.55
CA GLY A 727 43.16 -9.36 1.15
C GLY A 727 43.72 -9.83 2.50
N GLY A 728 43.07 -10.81 3.12
CA GLY A 728 43.49 -11.38 4.39
C GLY A 728 43.11 -10.53 5.61
N ILE A 729 43.92 -10.66 6.68
CA ILE A 729 43.70 -9.92 7.94
C ILE A 729 44.71 -8.78 7.98
N THR A 730 44.21 -7.54 8.11
CA THR A 730 45.00 -6.31 8.09
C THR A 730 44.60 -5.39 9.26
N SER A 731 45.35 -4.29 9.47
CA SER A 731 45.05 -3.25 10.45
C SER A 731 45.36 -1.87 9.89
N THR A 732 44.33 -1.10 9.66
CA THR A 732 44.46 0.34 9.27
C THR A 732 45.17 1.15 10.37
N ALA A 733 45.02 0.77 11.63
CA ALA A 733 45.74 1.40 12.74
C ALA A 733 47.24 1.07 12.69
N ALA A 734 47.63 -0.18 12.44
CA ALA A 734 49.02 -0.58 12.26
C ALA A 734 49.65 0.08 11.03
N ALA A 735 48.94 0.07 9.90
CA ALA A 735 49.40 0.73 8.66
C ALA A 735 49.65 2.23 8.85
N ALA A 736 48.74 2.93 9.54
CA ALA A 736 48.89 4.35 9.85
C ALA A 736 50.07 4.63 10.78
N ALA A 737 50.29 3.74 11.78
CA ALA A 737 51.43 3.84 12.71
C ALA A 737 52.77 3.61 11.99
N VAL A 738 52.87 2.56 11.17
CA VAL A 738 54.05 2.27 10.36
C VAL A 738 54.36 3.42 9.40
N ALA A 739 53.36 3.97 8.72
CA ALA A 739 53.53 5.13 7.86
C ALA A 739 53.99 6.40 8.61
N ALA A 740 53.71 6.49 9.91
CA ALA A 740 54.18 7.56 10.80
C ALA A 740 55.57 7.22 11.44
N GLY A 741 56.21 6.11 11.06
CA GLY A 741 57.48 5.66 11.62
C GLY A 741 57.36 5.06 13.02
N VAL A 742 56.17 4.62 13.44
CA VAL A 742 55.93 3.98 14.74
C VAL A 742 55.72 2.47 14.51
N PRO A 743 56.61 1.59 15.01
CA PRO A 743 56.48 0.15 14.82
C PRO A 743 55.19 -0.36 15.45
N ARG A 744 54.26 -0.82 14.64
CA ARG A 744 53.02 -1.48 15.04
C ARG A 744 52.68 -2.58 14.02
N THR A 745 52.02 -3.60 14.52
CA THR A 745 51.76 -4.83 13.76
C THR A 745 50.44 -5.47 14.24
N ILE A 746 50.17 -6.68 13.78
CA ILE A 746 49.13 -7.55 14.32
C ILE A 746 49.89 -8.71 15.03
N GLY A 747 49.61 -8.93 16.30
CA GLY A 747 50.09 -10.12 17.01
C GLY A 747 49.04 -11.22 17.03
N TRP A 748 49.46 -12.45 17.26
CA TRP A 748 48.55 -13.58 17.38
C TRP A 748 49.05 -14.58 18.45
N LEU A 749 48.05 -15.20 19.11
CA LEU A 749 48.30 -16.22 20.15
C LEU A 749 47.47 -17.46 19.87
N ASP A 750 48.08 -18.65 20.00
CA ASP A 750 47.35 -19.89 20.27
C ASP A 750 47.12 -19.97 21.79
N THR A 751 45.87 -19.81 22.19
CA THR A 751 45.47 -19.84 23.62
C THR A 751 45.20 -21.25 24.11
N GLY A 752 45.45 -22.25 23.24
CA GLY A 752 45.29 -23.68 23.53
C GLY A 752 43.98 -24.24 22.94
N GLY A 753 43.99 -25.54 22.64
CA GLY A 753 42.84 -26.23 22.09
C GLY A 753 42.42 -25.83 20.68
N GLY A 754 43.26 -25.07 19.94
CA GLY A 754 42.96 -24.53 18.60
C GLY A 754 42.11 -23.25 18.64
N GLU A 755 42.16 -22.53 19.74
CA GLU A 755 41.65 -21.16 19.87
C GLU A 755 42.78 -20.16 19.57
N PHE A 756 42.42 -19.08 18.84
CA PHE A 756 43.41 -18.06 18.46
C PHE A 756 42.92 -16.67 18.87
N THR A 757 43.83 -15.85 19.40
CA THR A 757 43.66 -14.42 19.57
C THR A 757 44.51 -13.67 18.55
N ILE A 758 43.93 -12.73 17.85
CA ILE A 758 44.59 -11.87 16.85
C ILE A 758 44.35 -10.44 17.31
N ALA A 759 45.39 -9.62 17.47
CA ALA A 759 45.23 -8.28 18.03
C ALA A 759 46.18 -7.27 17.38
N TYR A 760 45.76 -6.00 17.34
CA TYR A 760 46.67 -4.88 17.11
C TYR A 760 47.74 -4.89 18.21
N ALA A 761 49.00 -4.89 17.84
CA ALA A 761 50.13 -5.11 18.76
C ALA A 761 51.33 -4.21 18.44
N ALA A 762 52.21 -4.04 19.40
CA ALA A 762 53.58 -3.64 19.17
C ALA A 762 54.43 -4.88 18.96
N PRO A 763 55.46 -4.87 18.07
CA PRO A 763 56.48 -5.93 18.04
C PRO A 763 57.04 -6.19 19.44
N GLY A 764 56.94 -7.45 19.88
CA GLY A 764 57.39 -7.82 21.21
C GLY A 764 56.32 -8.01 22.27
N ASP A 765 55.09 -7.55 22.06
CA ASP A 765 53.95 -7.86 22.95
C ASP A 765 53.48 -9.31 22.68
N THR A 766 54.11 -10.24 23.37
CA THR A 766 53.94 -11.66 23.12
C THR A 766 52.71 -12.26 23.79
N ASN A 767 52.14 -11.60 24.79
CA ASN A 767 50.93 -12.01 25.48
C ASN A 767 49.69 -11.20 25.07
N LEU A 768 49.88 -10.19 24.22
CA LEU A 768 48.83 -9.30 23.68
C LEU A 768 48.03 -8.56 24.75
N ASP A 769 48.70 -8.16 25.86
CA ASP A 769 48.08 -7.40 26.94
C ASP A 769 48.17 -5.87 26.75
N GLY A 770 48.90 -5.41 25.74
CA GLY A 770 49.05 -4.01 25.39
C GLY A 770 50.15 -3.29 26.17
N VAL A 771 51.03 -4.02 26.81
CA VAL A 771 52.22 -3.53 27.52
C VAL A 771 53.41 -4.31 27.00
N LEU A 772 54.54 -3.69 26.88
CA LEU A 772 55.82 -4.38 26.64
C LEU A 772 56.59 -4.41 27.94
N ASP A 773 56.75 -5.60 28.55
CA ASP A 773 57.42 -5.73 29.83
C ASP A 773 58.33 -7.00 29.92
N MET A 774 58.76 -7.28 31.14
CA MET A 774 59.67 -8.43 31.41
C MET A 774 58.98 -9.79 31.11
N LEU A 775 57.63 -9.85 31.12
CA LEU A 775 56.93 -11.09 30.83
C LEU A 775 57.00 -11.44 29.36
N ASP A 776 56.93 -10.42 28.47
CA ASP A 776 57.09 -10.59 27.03
C ASP A 776 58.50 -11.05 26.68
N ALA A 777 59.50 -10.39 27.25
CA ALA A 777 60.88 -10.79 27.09
C ALA A 777 61.18 -12.25 27.57
N ALA A 778 60.53 -12.66 28.66
CA ALA A 778 60.63 -14.03 29.19
C ALA A 778 59.98 -15.04 28.22
N ASN A 779 58.88 -14.73 27.59
CA ASN A 779 58.22 -15.60 26.60
C ASN A 779 59.11 -15.81 25.38
N VAL A 780 59.73 -14.77 24.84
CA VAL A 780 60.66 -14.85 23.69
C VAL A 780 61.88 -15.69 24.05
N LEU A 781 62.46 -15.46 25.21
CA LEU A 781 63.67 -16.23 25.71
C LEU A 781 63.32 -17.68 25.95
N ALA A 782 62.12 -18.00 26.47
CA ALA A 782 61.68 -19.38 26.67
C ALA A 782 61.53 -20.15 25.36
N GLY A 783 61.20 -19.52 24.24
CA GLY A 783 61.16 -20.12 22.90
C GLY A 783 62.55 -20.60 22.41
N SER A 784 63.65 -19.95 22.85
CA SER A 784 65.06 -20.29 22.50
C SER A 784 65.30 -20.39 21.00
N ARG A 785 64.63 -19.51 20.19
CA ARG A 785 64.63 -19.50 18.71
C ARG A 785 65.60 -18.52 18.10
N TYR A 786 66.17 -17.56 18.85
CA TYR A 786 67.00 -16.49 18.33
C TYR A 786 68.18 -17.01 17.56
N ASP A 787 68.36 -16.63 16.30
CA ASP A 787 69.41 -16.93 15.35
C ASP A 787 69.67 -18.46 15.18
N THR A 788 68.61 -19.29 15.40
CA THR A 788 68.77 -20.74 15.25
C THR A 788 68.44 -21.22 13.83
N GLY A 789 67.89 -20.41 12.97
CA GLY A 789 67.30 -20.76 11.66
C GLY A 789 66.13 -21.74 11.75
N GLY A 790 65.61 -21.98 12.95
CA GLY A 790 64.42 -22.79 13.17
C GLY A 790 63.13 -21.90 13.10
N ALA A 791 62.05 -22.51 12.66
CA ALA A 791 60.76 -21.77 12.58
C ALA A 791 60.39 -21.24 13.96
N ALA A 792 59.90 -19.98 14.01
CA ALA A 792 59.41 -19.27 15.17
C ALA A 792 57.97 -18.84 15.00
N ALA A 793 57.24 -18.75 16.10
CA ALA A 793 55.90 -18.15 16.16
C ALA A 793 56.00 -16.75 16.79
N TRP A 794 54.88 -16.02 16.78
CA TRP A 794 54.75 -14.70 17.40
C TRP A 794 55.29 -14.67 18.85
N THR A 795 54.91 -15.63 19.66
CA THR A 795 55.35 -15.76 21.05
C THR A 795 56.82 -16.15 21.20
N GLU A 796 57.43 -16.65 20.12
CA GLU A 796 58.86 -17.09 20.08
C GLU A 796 59.74 -16.04 19.40
N GLY A 797 59.18 -14.89 18.97
CA GLY A 797 59.95 -13.76 18.49
C GLY A 797 59.80 -13.40 17.00
N ASP A 798 59.00 -14.11 16.20
CA ASP A 798 58.74 -13.76 14.80
C ASP A 798 57.75 -12.57 14.72
N PHE A 799 58.28 -11.35 14.69
CA PHE A 799 57.49 -10.12 14.69
C PHE A 799 57.33 -9.51 13.28
N ASN A 800 58.17 -9.93 12.34
CA ASN A 800 58.13 -9.48 10.96
C ASN A 800 57.47 -10.48 10.00
N TYR A 801 57.01 -11.61 10.49
CA TYR A 801 56.33 -12.69 9.76
C TYR A 801 57.18 -13.42 8.71
N ASP A 802 58.50 -13.45 8.84
CA ASP A 802 59.38 -14.21 7.94
C ASP A 802 59.58 -15.67 8.38
N GLY A 803 59.01 -16.04 9.53
CA GLY A 803 59.04 -17.38 10.11
C GLY A 803 60.28 -17.70 10.92
N LEU A 804 61.13 -16.74 11.16
CA LEU A 804 62.39 -16.89 11.94
C LEU A 804 62.30 -15.92 13.14
N PHE A 805 63.27 -16.10 14.08
CA PHE A 805 63.55 -15.09 15.09
C PHE A 805 65.02 -14.72 14.96
N ASP A 806 65.29 -13.52 14.37
CA ASP A 806 66.66 -13.09 14.15
C ASP A 806 66.89 -11.60 14.52
N ILE A 807 68.00 -11.03 13.99
CA ILE A 807 68.34 -9.64 14.31
C ILE A 807 67.27 -8.60 13.82
N LEU A 808 66.53 -8.92 12.78
CA LEU A 808 65.47 -8.01 12.26
C LEU A 808 64.32 -7.91 13.24
N ASP A 809 63.88 -9.02 13.80
CA ASP A 809 62.83 -9.03 14.84
C ASP A 809 63.24 -8.32 16.12
N ALA A 810 64.54 -8.60 16.52
CA ALA A 810 65.14 -7.90 17.66
C ALA A 810 65.22 -6.37 17.42
N ALA A 811 65.43 -5.93 16.17
CA ALA A 811 65.43 -4.53 15.80
C ALA A 811 64.02 -3.97 15.84
N ASP A 812 63.00 -4.70 15.37
CA ASP A 812 61.57 -4.29 15.43
C ASP A 812 61.11 -4.15 16.89
N PHE A 813 61.44 -5.12 17.76
CA PHE A 813 61.15 -5.05 19.19
C PHE A 813 61.81 -3.83 19.86
N THR A 814 63.10 -3.61 19.67
CA THR A 814 63.86 -2.51 20.28
C THR A 814 63.47 -1.18 19.67
N GLY A 815 63.08 -1.14 18.38
CA GLY A 815 62.61 0.02 17.65
C GLY A 815 61.28 0.59 18.19
N THR A 816 60.50 -0.21 18.95
CA THR A 816 59.27 0.25 19.58
C THR A 816 59.48 1.29 20.65
N ALA A 817 60.61 1.29 21.35
CA ALA A 817 60.92 2.08 22.53
C ALA A 817 59.84 2.02 23.66
N LEU A 818 59.08 0.90 23.72
CA LEU A 818 57.95 0.74 24.64
C LEU A 818 58.26 -0.16 25.86
N PHE A 819 59.42 -0.79 25.94
CA PHE A 819 59.75 -1.70 27.00
C PHE A 819 59.67 -0.98 28.34
N ASP A 820 58.82 -1.47 29.27
CA ASP A 820 58.51 -0.92 30.58
C ASP A 820 57.98 0.54 30.56
N ALA A 821 57.43 0.98 29.39
CA ALA A 821 56.92 2.35 29.20
C ALA A 821 55.42 2.47 29.51
N GLY A 822 54.75 1.37 29.83
CA GLY A 822 53.29 1.30 30.06
C GLY A 822 52.50 0.97 28.83
N GLY A 823 51.15 1.04 28.94
CA GLY A 823 50.23 0.62 27.87
C GLY A 823 50.28 1.49 26.60
N TYR A 824 50.32 0.84 25.45
CA TYR A 824 50.39 1.48 24.12
C TYR A 824 49.10 1.37 23.29
N LEU A 825 48.13 0.59 23.77
CA LEU A 825 46.84 0.43 23.03
C LEU A 825 46.10 1.75 22.93
N PRO A 826 45.37 2.00 21.80
CA PRO A 826 44.47 3.16 21.71
C PRO A 826 43.48 3.13 22.88
N ALA A 827 43.33 4.27 23.55
CA ALA A 827 42.33 4.40 24.63
C ALA A 827 40.97 3.95 24.09
N ALA A 828 40.35 2.99 24.74
CA ALA A 828 38.96 2.63 24.44
C ALA A 828 38.12 3.90 24.48
N ALA A 829 37.36 4.21 23.40
CA ALA A 829 36.43 5.31 23.44
C ALA A 829 35.48 5.05 24.60
N GLY A 830 35.62 5.82 25.67
CA GLY A 830 34.91 5.61 26.92
C GLY A 830 33.43 5.43 26.65
N ILE A 831 32.87 4.33 27.05
CA ILE A 831 31.48 4.30 27.46
C ILE A 831 31.44 5.36 28.55
N ALA A 832 30.70 6.47 28.35
CA ALA A 832 30.33 7.30 29.47
C ALA A 832 29.53 6.39 30.40
N VAL A 833 30.21 5.87 31.39
CA VAL A 833 29.55 5.26 32.56
C VAL A 833 28.73 6.41 33.09
N PRO A 834 27.38 6.30 33.20
CA PRO A 834 26.59 7.33 33.86
C PRO A 834 27.26 7.60 35.18
N GLU A 835 27.66 8.83 35.45
CA GLU A 835 28.17 9.23 36.73
C GLU A 835 27.18 8.73 37.79
N PRO A 836 27.62 8.04 38.83
CA PRO A 836 26.73 7.65 39.93
C PRO A 836 26.06 8.95 40.40
N SER A 837 24.73 8.94 40.45
CA SER A 837 23.92 10.06 40.91
C SER A 837 24.56 10.64 42.18
N ALA A 838 24.58 11.98 42.31
CA ALA A 838 25.26 12.72 43.39
C ALA A 838 24.90 12.26 44.84
N ALA A 839 24.05 11.26 45.03
CA ALA A 839 23.73 10.63 46.30
C ALA A 839 24.75 9.54 46.77
N ALA A 840 25.67 9.07 45.90
CA ALA A 840 26.66 8.05 46.26
C ALA A 840 28.06 8.63 46.58
N ALA A 841 28.27 9.91 46.38
CA ALA A 841 29.59 10.59 46.59
C ALA A 841 30.07 10.68 48.05
N PRO A 842 29.25 10.69 49.12
CA PRO A 842 29.73 10.87 50.47
C PRO A 842 30.47 9.64 51.04
N TRP A 843 30.24 8.44 50.54
CA TRP A 843 30.80 7.23 51.14
C TRP A 843 32.18 6.87 50.64
N ILE A 844 32.53 7.28 49.45
CA ILE A 844 33.89 7.01 48.88
C ILE A 844 34.93 7.93 49.49
N THR A 845 34.57 9.20 49.80
CA THR A 845 35.46 10.16 50.44
C THR A 845 35.73 9.78 51.90
N LEU A 846 34.75 9.15 52.60
CA LEU A 846 34.94 8.73 53.98
C LEU A 846 35.85 7.52 54.09
N ALA A 847 35.89 6.60 53.12
CA ALA A 847 36.77 5.44 53.14
C ALA A 847 38.26 5.80 52.90
N LEU A 848 38.51 6.81 52.08
CA LEU A 848 39.90 7.31 51.83
C LEU A 848 40.46 8.12 53.04
N VAL A 849 39.64 8.87 53.74
CA VAL A 849 40.04 9.64 54.91
C VAL A 849 40.26 8.70 56.13
N TRP A 850 39.54 7.59 56.24
CA TRP A 850 39.78 6.58 57.30
C TRP A 850 41.04 5.71 57.07
N GLY A 851 41.42 5.53 55.81
CA GLY A 851 42.63 4.77 55.44
C GLY A 851 43.91 5.53 55.72
N LEU A 852 43.90 6.84 55.61
CA LEU A 852 45.05 7.70 55.89
C LEU A 852 45.20 8.08 57.37
N GLY A 853 44.14 8.08 58.16
CA GLY A 853 44.18 8.36 59.60
C GLY A 853 44.80 7.26 60.46
N ARG A 854 44.88 6.02 59.99
CA ARG A 854 45.50 4.92 60.76
C ARG A 854 46.99 4.77 60.53
N ARG A 855 47.59 5.46 59.54
CA ARG A 855 49.05 5.44 59.35
C ARG A 855 49.79 6.55 60.15
N ALA A 856 49.09 7.59 60.58
CA ALA A 856 49.68 8.68 61.38
C ALA A 856 49.79 8.40 62.88
N HIS A 857 49.08 7.40 63.44
CA HIS A 857 49.12 7.05 64.83
C HIS A 857 50.11 5.93 65.25
N ARG A 858 50.96 5.39 64.35
CA ARG A 858 51.99 4.43 64.63
C ARG A 858 53.43 4.96 64.57
N ALA A 859 53.64 6.21 64.36
CA ALA A 859 54.99 6.79 64.29
C ALA A 859 55.28 7.74 65.43
N ALA A 860 54.48 7.69 66.54
CA ALA A 860 54.67 8.56 67.70
C ALA A 860 54.54 7.72 69.04
N ALA A 861 55.04 6.48 69.04
CA ALA A 861 55.28 5.75 70.27
C ALA A 861 56.27 4.60 69.99
N GLY A 862 57.54 4.89 70.10
CA GLY A 862 58.70 3.95 70.06
C GLY A 862 59.96 4.68 69.74
#